data_3a32ccb63bb61ee3cddf4c7b059df95b
#
_entry.id   3a32ccb63bb61ee3cddf4c7b059df95b
#
_cell.length_a   1.000
_cell.length_b   1.000
_cell.length_c   1.000
_cell.angle_alpha   90.00
_cell.angle_beta   90.00
_cell.angle_gamma   90.00
#
_symmetry.space_group_name_H-M   'P 1'
#
loop_
_entity.id
_entity.type
_entity.pdbx_description
1 polymer ?
#
loop_
_entity_poly.entity_id
_entity_poly.type
_entity_poly.pdbx_seq_one_letter_code
_entity_poly.pdbx_strand_id
1 'polypeptide(L)'
;MLNEVAIEYIEHDLAVLPVKGKRPYHPNWYNKDFSNHKRWTGIGLKCGEASGIICLDIDTLDAKVKEKVLKVIPPLFSGKLGNPNKLPSYFFRYNGEQSTDFKNIEVQILSTGKQTVLPPSPHPEYTKFTWVGRPLDKIDRDDLPILSKEVIEKLELLDDQQHLPQTSKGVKTSGRNNRLKDQVVAGLTALGGKSVDVLIEEIIEYDKVNHTPPLFEDTTEPYMNKTPYENALAFVSRITASLHRNKQISLQQPCALPVVSFKDGDLELDLNQQRFKKLPKLIGLGAEIFDDFYKNAPIPRSQFAYMNTLSLLSTLLCNHVSYVGTLPNLYCYGIAPSGFGKDFPFRRVQKILAEAELGDLIGLGSLHSETVLLKYMTRKRACLFPINEGEKIIKGIADKNRSFGLGESLTDIFDSSGRQYVPKGLSGQKGELEEFGKIFSPYLVITMLSSDTGFQDNVNMSLFETGLLSRFLLFVEDRFKRQRFISNYNPEIPPALIARVKSFYQVGRSKKPLVEDASVSLPIHPIKTSQQSERFREGLFNSYQDETLKDDTRFRGLMQRRACHAHKLALIHHSLLFEETYPNEPIQLESIEWGYETAKTIHHNSIRSMSSIVNEGGSDERLNKKILDYIKKREKEGKTTTKKDISNAMRGSKKNRDTALAELLDRGSVVVKNRFFGVGLDLV
;
A
#
# COMPACT_ATOMS: atom_id res chain seq x y z
N MET A 1 7.96 -3.42 32.32
CA MET A 1 8.08 -2.12 31.59
C MET A 1 9.04 -2.19 30.38
N LEU A 2 10.40 -2.23 30.52
CA LEU A 2 11.29 -2.30 29.33
C LEU A 2 11.14 -3.61 28.52
N ASN A 3 10.89 -4.74 29.16
CA ASN A 3 10.65 -6.00 28.46
C ASN A 3 9.37 -5.95 27.61
N GLU A 4 8.30 -5.37 28.12
CA GLU A 4 7.02 -5.21 27.42
C GLU A 4 7.18 -4.29 26.22
N VAL A 5 7.85 -3.15 26.39
CA VAL A 5 8.11 -2.21 25.29
C VAL A 5 9.02 -2.83 24.21
N ALA A 6 10.02 -3.62 24.61
CA ALA A 6 10.88 -4.31 23.64
C ALA A 6 10.08 -5.34 22.82
N ILE A 7 9.16 -6.06 23.46
CA ILE A 7 8.24 -6.98 22.77
C ILE A 7 7.33 -6.20 21.82
N GLU A 8 6.77 -5.07 22.27
CA GLU A 8 5.94 -4.20 21.44
C GLU A 8 6.69 -3.70 20.19
N TYR A 9 7.95 -3.30 20.34
CA TYR A 9 8.81 -2.94 19.21
C TYR A 9 9.08 -4.10 18.25
N ILE A 10 9.32 -5.31 18.77
CA ILE A 10 9.51 -6.52 17.97
C ILE A 10 8.21 -6.88 17.21
N GLU A 11 7.06 -6.75 17.86
CA GLU A 11 5.74 -6.96 17.22
C GLU A 11 5.46 -5.96 16.09
N HIS A 12 6.11 -4.80 16.13
CA HIS A 12 6.07 -3.76 15.07
C HIS A 12 7.24 -3.88 14.09
N ASP A 13 7.85 -5.05 13.99
CA ASP A 13 8.94 -5.37 13.05
C ASP A 13 10.18 -4.46 13.20
N LEU A 14 10.39 -3.85 14.36
CA LEU A 14 11.61 -3.11 14.63
C LEU A 14 12.74 -4.09 15.03
N ALA A 15 13.85 -4.03 14.31
CA ALA A 15 15.01 -4.86 14.60
C ALA A 15 15.77 -4.31 15.82
N VAL A 16 15.27 -4.61 17.00
CA VAL A 16 15.82 -4.12 18.28
C VAL A 16 16.90 -5.04 18.85
N LEU A 17 17.72 -4.48 19.72
CA LEU A 17 18.79 -5.20 20.43
C LEU A 17 18.91 -4.69 21.86
N PRO A 18 19.36 -5.55 22.82
CA PRO A 18 19.61 -5.12 24.19
C PRO A 18 20.88 -4.27 24.29
N VAL A 19 20.76 -3.13 24.98
CA VAL A 19 21.87 -2.22 25.21
C VAL A 19 22.06 -1.95 26.72
N LYS A 20 23.32 -1.65 27.13
CA LYS A 20 23.65 -1.12 28.44
C LYS A 20 24.18 0.29 28.29
N GLY A 21 23.43 1.27 28.76
CA GLY A 21 23.63 2.67 28.39
C GLY A 21 23.48 2.87 26.88
N LYS A 22 24.52 3.33 26.20
CA LYS A 22 24.53 3.53 24.73
C LYS A 22 25.22 2.39 23.96
N ARG A 23 25.66 1.31 24.61
CA ARG A 23 26.47 0.24 23.98
C ARG A 23 25.70 -1.06 23.86
N PRO A 24 25.79 -1.75 22.70
CA PRO A 24 25.27 -3.11 22.55
C PRO A 24 25.84 -4.07 23.60
N TYR A 25 24.99 -4.93 24.13
CA TYR A 25 25.36 -5.86 25.21
C TYR A 25 26.12 -7.11 24.70
N HIS A 26 25.89 -7.50 23.44
CA HIS A 26 26.45 -8.72 22.87
C HIS A 26 27.47 -8.43 21.76
N PRO A 27 28.56 -9.18 21.64
CA PRO A 27 29.45 -9.12 20.48
C PRO A 27 28.68 -9.62 19.23
N ASN A 28 29.03 -9.11 18.06
CA ASN A 28 28.38 -9.42 16.77
C ASN A 28 26.85 -9.22 16.79
N TRP A 29 26.40 -8.24 17.56
CA TRP A 29 25.00 -7.93 17.82
C TRP A 29 24.18 -7.66 16.55
N TYR A 30 24.81 -7.15 15.50
CA TYR A 30 24.09 -6.75 14.28
C TYR A 30 23.42 -7.95 13.60
N ASN A 31 24.08 -9.10 13.56
CA ASN A 31 23.61 -10.33 12.91
C ASN A 31 22.84 -11.27 13.84
N LYS A 32 22.61 -10.89 15.10
CA LYS A 32 21.88 -11.72 16.07
C LYS A 32 20.41 -11.34 16.13
N ASP A 33 19.55 -12.34 16.23
CA ASP A 33 18.15 -12.15 16.57
C ASP A 33 17.97 -12.07 18.10
N PHE A 34 17.20 -11.07 18.55
CA PHE A 34 16.88 -10.84 19.96
C PHE A 34 15.37 -10.95 20.25
N SER A 35 14.58 -11.50 19.35
CA SER A 35 13.14 -11.68 19.53
C SER A 35 12.75 -12.41 20.81
N ASN A 36 13.61 -13.35 21.28
CA ASN A 36 13.42 -14.14 22.48
C ASN A 36 14.21 -13.63 23.70
N HIS A 37 14.80 -12.42 23.65
CA HIS A 37 15.59 -11.90 24.75
C HIS A 37 14.69 -11.49 25.93
N LYS A 38 15.04 -11.95 27.16
CA LYS A 38 14.17 -11.84 28.34
C LYS A 38 14.51 -10.71 29.32
N ARG A 39 15.69 -10.12 29.23
CA ARG A 39 16.17 -9.11 30.21
C ARG A 39 16.70 -7.88 29.50
N TRP A 40 15.84 -6.88 29.33
CA TRP A 40 16.19 -5.61 28.69
C TRP A 40 16.57 -4.57 29.74
N THR A 41 17.80 -4.07 29.69
CA THR A 41 18.29 -2.92 30.47
C THR A 41 18.23 -1.60 29.71
N GLY A 42 18.09 -1.69 28.40
CA GLY A 42 17.87 -0.65 27.44
C GLY A 42 17.61 -1.27 26.08
N ILE A 43 16.98 -0.54 25.20
CA ILE A 43 16.55 -0.98 23.88
C ILE A 43 17.29 -0.16 22.83
N GLY A 44 18.03 -0.79 21.94
CA GLY A 44 18.65 -0.19 20.77
C GLY A 44 17.91 -0.61 19.51
N LEU A 45 17.92 0.24 18.48
CA LEU A 45 17.46 -0.07 17.13
C LEU A 45 18.68 -0.35 16.24
N LYS A 46 18.69 -1.44 15.52
CA LYS A 46 19.66 -1.69 14.45
C LYS A 46 19.31 -0.83 13.26
N CYS A 47 20.14 0.15 12.94
CA CYS A 47 19.88 1.06 11.82
C CYS A 47 20.20 0.41 10.46
N GLY A 48 19.65 1.00 9.40
CA GLY A 48 19.88 0.59 8.02
C GLY A 48 19.05 -0.61 7.60
N GLU A 49 19.66 -1.52 6.87
CA GLU A 49 19.00 -2.67 6.23
C GLU A 49 18.20 -3.54 7.22
N ALA A 50 18.71 -3.73 8.46
CA ALA A 50 18.10 -4.61 9.44
C ALA A 50 16.71 -4.15 9.90
N SER A 51 16.48 -2.83 10.04
CA SER A 51 15.20 -2.24 10.46
C SER A 51 14.47 -1.51 9.34
N GLY A 52 15.14 -1.24 8.22
CA GLY A 52 14.65 -0.34 7.19
C GLY A 52 14.59 1.13 7.64
N ILE A 53 15.33 1.50 8.71
CA ILE A 53 15.29 2.83 9.33
C ILE A 53 16.72 3.32 9.55
N ILE A 54 16.97 4.58 9.22
CA ILE A 54 18.20 5.30 9.57
C ILE A 54 17.89 6.36 10.63
N CYS A 55 18.91 6.74 11.37
CA CYS A 55 18.82 7.80 12.36
C CYS A 55 19.79 8.94 12.02
N LEU A 56 19.27 10.15 11.90
CA LEU A 56 20.07 11.36 11.80
C LEU A 56 20.30 11.88 13.22
N ASP A 57 21.52 11.73 13.72
CA ASP A 57 21.93 12.15 15.05
C ASP A 57 22.56 13.56 14.96
N ILE A 58 21.96 14.53 15.66
CA ILE A 58 22.38 15.96 15.60
C ILE A 58 22.94 16.34 16.95
N ASP A 59 24.26 16.23 17.06
CA ASP A 59 24.98 16.44 18.33
C ASP A 59 25.44 17.87 18.55
N THR A 60 25.40 18.75 17.52
CA THR A 60 25.86 20.12 17.61
C THR A 60 25.09 20.94 18.66
N LEU A 61 25.81 21.79 19.39
CA LEU A 61 25.24 22.78 20.29
C LEU A 61 25.13 24.17 19.66
N ASP A 62 25.78 24.41 18.53
CA ASP A 62 25.75 25.70 17.82
C ASP A 62 24.34 25.97 17.24
N ALA A 63 23.73 27.07 17.70
CA ALA A 63 22.36 27.45 17.29
C ALA A 63 22.26 27.77 15.79
N LYS A 64 23.31 28.33 15.18
CA LYS A 64 23.32 28.67 13.75
C LYS A 64 23.44 27.41 12.90
N VAL A 65 24.22 26.42 13.33
CA VAL A 65 24.35 25.13 12.68
C VAL A 65 23.03 24.36 12.78
N LYS A 66 22.42 24.34 13.98
CA LYS A 66 21.08 23.75 14.19
C LYS A 66 20.04 24.30 13.21
N GLU A 67 19.97 25.63 13.08
CA GLU A 67 19.02 26.27 12.16
C GLU A 67 19.29 25.90 10.68
N LYS A 68 20.56 25.86 10.26
CA LYS A 68 20.93 25.49 8.90
C LYS A 68 20.58 24.03 8.60
N VAL A 69 20.87 23.11 9.52
CA VAL A 69 20.55 21.69 9.40
C VAL A 69 19.03 21.48 9.29
N LEU A 70 18.25 22.13 10.16
CA LEU A 70 16.77 22.03 10.13
C LEU A 70 16.14 22.60 8.85
N LYS A 71 16.79 23.54 8.16
CA LYS A 71 16.31 24.06 6.87
C LYS A 71 16.57 23.09 5.70
N VAL A 72 17.53 22.20 5.85
CA VAL A 72 17.95 21.27 4.78
C VAL A 72 17.19 19.95 4.86
N ILE A 73 16.90 19.47 6.07
CA ILE A 73 16.25 18.16 6.26
C ILE A 73 14.73 18.26 6.00
N PRO A 74 14.10 17.16 5.51
CA PRO A 74 12.67 17.14 5.26
C PRO A 74 11.85 17.27 6.54
N PRO A 75 10.53 17.52 6.44
CA PRO A 75 9.63 17.57 7.60
C PRO A 75 9.77 16.34 8.50
N LEU A 76 9.79 16.57 9.81
CA LEU A 76 10.16 15.58 10.82
C LEU A 76 8.92 14.96 11.45
N PHE A 77 8.81 13.65 11.42
CA PHE A 77 7.64 12.90 11.94
C PHE A 77 7.95 12.15 13.22
N SER A 78 9.17 11.63 13.36
CA SER A 78 9.60 10.84 14.49
C SER A 78 11.01 11.20 14.91
N GLY A 79 11.22 11.35 16.19
CA GLY A 79 12.53 11.61 16.77
C GLY A 79 12.60 11.16 18.22
N LYS A 80 13.81 11.13 18.76
CA LYS A 80 14.08 10.87 20.17
C LYS A 80 14.94 11.94 20.78
N LEU A 81 14.71 12.25 22.03
CA LEU A 81 15.50 13.22 22.81
C LEU A 81 16.10 12.52 24.03
N GLY A 82 17.40 12.60 24.18
CA GLY A 82 18.12 12.11 25.37
C GLY A 82 18.69 13.26 26.20
N ASN A 83 19.18 14.32 25.54
CA ASN A 83 19.75 15.51 26.17
C ASN A 83 18.88 16.73 25.80
N PRO A 84 18.26 17.43 26.78
CA PRO A 84 17.37 18.55 26.52
C PRO A 84 18.05 19.77 25.87
N ASN A 85 19.39 19.85 25.92
CA ASN A 85 20.17 20.95 25.32
C ASN A 85 20.54 20.69 23.85
N LYS A 86 20.25 19.49 23.31
CA LYS A 86 20.50 19.10 21.92
C LYS A 86 19.22 19.12 21.10
N LEU A 87 19.33 19.04 19.78
CA LEU A 87 18.20 18.69 18.94
C LEU A 87 17.87 17.20 19.11
N PRO A 88 16.60 16.79 18.86
CA PRO A 88 16.27 15.39 18.76
C PRO A 88 17.06 14.71 17.66
N SER A 89 17.39 13.43 17.84
CA SER A 89 17.82 12.58 16.73
C SER A 89 16.57 12.14 15.98
N TYR A 90 16.54 12.24 14.66
CA TYR A 90 15.36 12.00 13.84
C TYR A 90 15.48 10.72 13.03
N PHE A 91 14.34 10.07 12.77
CA PHE A 91 14.25 8.81 12.05
C PHE A 91 13.75 9.01 10.63
N PHE A 92 14.40 8.31 9.69
CA PHE A 92 14.08 8.33 8.27
C PHE A 92 14.02 6.91 7.74
N ARG A 93 13.28 6.70 6.67
CA ARG A 93 13.25 5.42 5.97
C ARG A 93 14.59 5.18 5.30
N TYR A 94 15.15 3.98 5.48
CA TYR A 94 16.36 3.54 4.80
C TYR A 94 16.10 3.32 3.31
N ASN A 95 16.92 3.91 2.46
CA ASN A 95 16.87 3.79 1.01
C ASN A 95 18.26 3.55 0.41
N GLY A 96 19.14 2.84 1.13
CA GLY A 96 20.51 2.54 0.71
C GLY A 96 21.56 3.51 1.24
N GLU A 97 21.19 4.46 2.11
CA GLU A 97 22.12 5.45 2.66
C GLU A 97 23.25 4.77 3.44
N GLN A 98 24.47 5.28 3.29
CA GLN A 98 25.63 4.86 4.05
C GLN A 98 25.71 5.63 5.38
N SER A 99 26.34 5.00 6.39
CA SER A 99 26.66 5.71 7.63
C SER A 99 27.69 6.80 7.34
N THR A 100 27.35 8.05 7.60
CA THR A 100 28.17 9.24 7.29
C THR A 100 28.35 10.10 8.55
N ASP A 101 29.52 10.68 8.71
CA ASP A 101 29.88 11.52 9.86
C ASP A 101 30.31 12.91 9.35
N PHE A 102 29.44 13.89 9.51
CA PHE A 102 29.67 15.31 9.18
C PHE A 102 30.29 15.98 10.39
N LYS A 103 31.60 15.91 10.50
CA LYS A 103 32.37 16.24 11.72
C LYS A 103 32.33 17.69 12.08
N ASN A 104 32.32 18.61 11.10
CA ASN A 104 32.41 20.04 11.34
C ASN A 104 31.04 20.62 11.78
N ILE A 105 29.93 19.97 11.43
CA ILE A 105 28.60 20.33 11.88
C ILE A 105 28.06 19.41 12.98
N GLU A 106 28.85 18.41 13.42
CA GLU A 106 28.48 17.42 14.46
C GLU A 106 27.14 16.72 14.19
N VAL A 107 26.96 16.25 12.95
CA VAL A 107 25.79 15.51 12.50
C VAL A 107 26.21 14.15 11.98
N GLN A 108 25.47 13.11 12.30
CA GLN A 108 25.77 11.74 11.85
C GLN A 108 24.54 11.06 11.25
N ILE A 109 24.73 10.38 10.12
CA ILE A 109 23.76 9.42 9.60
C ILE A 109 24.14 8.04 10.13
N LEU A 110 23.32 7.47 10.99
CA LEU A 110 23.47 6.10 11.51
C LEU A 110 22.67 5.16 10.61
N SER A 111 23.36 4.34 9.83
CA SER A 111 22.79 3.37 8.91
C SER A 111 23.31 1.96 9.18
N THR A 112 23.38 1.09 8.18
CA THR A 112 23.77 -0.32 8.28
C THR A 112 25.08 -0.51 9.08
N GLY A 113 25.02 -1.40 10.07
CA GLY A 113 26.13 -1.65 11.00
C GLY A 113 26.18 -0.69 12.21
N LYS A 114 25.27 0.27 12.30
CA LYS A 114 25.12 1.18 13.45
C LYS A 114 23.83 0.90 14.23
N GLN A 115 23.77 1.45 15.42
CA GLN A 115 22.57 1.37 16.27
C GLN A 115 22.29 2.70 16.96
N THR A 116 21.07 2.92 17.34
CA THR A 116 20.65 4.07 18.15
C THR A 116 19.74 3.59 19.29
N VAL A 117 19.80 4.25 20.46
CA VAL A 117 19.00 3.87 21.62
C VAL A 117 17.59 4.40 21.47
N LEU A 118 16.58 3.55 21.72
CA LEU A 118 15.18 3.92 21.68
C LEU A 118 14.61 4.27 23.06
N PRO A 119 13.64 5.21 23.13
CA PRO A 119 12.83 5.41 24.34
C PRO A 119 12.07 4.12 24.72
N PRO A 120 11.73 3.89 25.98
CA PRO A 120 12.02 4.68 27.17
C PRO A 120 13.31 4.27 27.89
N SER A 121 14.34 3.87 27.14
CA SER A 121 15.62 3.42 27.72
C SER A 121 16.25 4.48 28.62
N PRO A 122 16.92 4.07 29.71
CA PRO A 122 17.65 4.98 30.58
C PRO A 122 18.76 5.73 29.82
N HIS A 123 18.90 7.03 30.05
CA HIS A 123 20.03 7.81 29.52
C HIS A 123 21.17 7.80 30.56
N PRO A 124 22.45 7.64 30.17
CA PRO A 124 23.58 7.60 31.11
C PRO A 124 23.72 8.83 32.02
N GLU A 125 23.40 10.01 31.50
CA GLU A 125 23.58 11.31 32.17
C GLU A 125 22.26 11.98 32.54
N TYR A 126 21.17 11.58 31.92
CA TYR A 126 19.83 12.13 32.11
C TYR A 126 18.86 11.00 32.53
N THR A 127 17.60 11.32 32.79
CA THR A 127 16.66 10.35 33.33
C THR A 127 16.39 9.21 32.33
N LYS A 128 15.94 9.52 31.11
CA LYS A 128 15.62 8.54 30.06
C LYS A 128 15.50 9.22 28.70
N PHE A 129 15.59 8.41 27.64
CA PHE A 129 15.18 8.87 26.30
C PHE A 129 13.68 9.01 26.22
N THR A 130 13.21 10.04 25.52
CA THR A 130 11.79 10.32 25.26
C THR A 130 11.54 10.46 23.77
N TRP A 131 10.32 10.15 23.33
CA TRP A 131 9.92 10.40 21.96
C TRP A 131 9.64 11.89 21.72
N VAL A 132 9.95 12.35 20.52
CA VAL A 132 9.57 13.65 19.97
C VAL A 132 8.84 13.40 18.67
N GLY A 133 7.57 13.82 18.60
CA GLY A 133 6.67 13.38 17.54
C GLY A 133 6.16 11.97 17.79
N ARG A 134 5.85 11.23 16.72
CA ARG A 134 5.28 9.88 16.83
C ARG A 134 6.36 8.85 17.17
N PRO A 135 6.10 7.92 18.11
CA PRO A 135 6.93 6.74 18.33
C PRO A 135 7.03 5.85 17.09
N LEU A 136 8.18 5.18 16.88
CA LEU A 136 8.39 4.31 15.71
C LEU A 136 7.43 3.12 15.64
N ASP A 137 6.95 2.63 16.77
CA ASP A 137 5.93 1.57 16.84
C ASP A 137 4.51 2.06 16.47
N LYS A 138 4.32 3.38 16.30
CA LYS A 138 3.06 4.02 15.88
C LYS A 138 3.13 4.62 14.47
N ILE A 139 4.24 4.43 13.75
CA ILE A 139 4.46 4.91 12.38
C ILE A 139 4.79 3.72 11.49
N ASP A 140 4.17 3.65 10.33
CA ASP A 140 4.61 2.73 9.28
C ASP A 140 5.98 3.21 8.75
N ARG A 141 6.90 2.27 8.53
CA ARG A 141 8.23 2.55 7.97
C ARG A 141 8.17 3.33 6.66
N ASP A 142 7.17 3.00 5.82
CA ASP A 142 6.97 3.65 4.53
C ASP A 142 6.48 5.09 4.65
N ASP A 143 5.99 5.49 5.81
CA ASP A 143 5.57 6.86 6.11
C ASP A 143 6.72 7.73 6.62
N LEU A 144 7.85 7.12 6.98
CA LEU A 144 9.04 7.88 7.33
C LEU A 144 9.61 8.56 6.07
N PRO A 145 9.98 9.85 6.17
CA PRO A 145 10.61 10.53 5.05
C PRO A 145 11.93 9.87 4.69
N ILE A 146 12.35 10.02 3.44
CA ILE A 146 13.67 9.58 2.96
C ILE A 146 14.63 10.77 3.04
N LEU A 147 15.85 10.53 3.48
CA LEU A 147 16.97 11.46 3.24
C LEU A 147 17.39 11.35 1.77
N SER A 148 16.85 12.23 0.93
CA SER A 148 17.24 12.24 -0.48
C SER A 148 18.74 12.53 -0.65
N LYS A 149 19.29 12.08 -1.76
CA LYS A 149 20.69 12.37 -2.12
C LYS A 149 21.01 13.86 -2.07
N GLU A 150 20.07 14.69 -2.53
CA GLU A 150 20.19 16.15 -2.48
C GLU A 150 20.28 16.72 -1.05
N VAL A 151 19.58 16.10 -0.10
CA VAL A 151 19.65 16.49 1.32
C VAL A 151 21.02 16.12 1.89
N ILE A 152 21.52 14.93 1.57
CA ILE A 152 22.85 14.47 2.00
C ILE A 152 23.94 15.37 1.43
N GLU A 153 23.88 15.70 0.14
CA GLU A 153 24.82 16.63 -0.51
C GLU A 153 24.78 18.03 0.12
N LYS A 154 23.60 18.52 0.50
CA LYS A 154 23.48 19.80 1.23
C LYS A 154 24.08 19.73 2.63
N LEU A 155 23.97 18.60 3.32
CA LEU A 155 24.63 18.41 4.62
C LEU A 155 26.17 18.33 4.45
N GLU A 156 26.67 17.69 3.39
CA GLU A 156 28.09 17.70 3.02
C GLU A 156 28.60 19.13 2.75
N LEU A 157 27.85 19.92 1.98
CA LEU A 157 28.19 21.32 1.72
C LEU A 157 28.18 22.19 2.99
N LEU A 158 27.27 21.93 3.93
CA LEU A 158 27.26 22.61 5.21
C LEU A 158 28.48 22.23 6.06
N ASP A 159 28.91 20.97 6.02
CA ASP A 159 30.09 20.48 6.71
C ASP A 159 31.37 21.13 6.14
N ASP A 160 31.49 21.21 4.82
CA ASP A 160 32.61 21.83 4.12
C ASP A 160 32.70 23.34 4.36
N GLN A 161 31.56 24.06 4.43
CA GLN A 161 31.53 25.52 4.67
C GLN A 161 31.95 25.93 6.10
N GLN A 162 31.98 25.01 7.05
CA GLN A 162 32.50 25.24 8.41
C GLN A 162 34.03 25.11 8.50
N HIS A 163 34.71 24.77 7.42
CA HIS A 163 36.17 24.75 7.36
C HIS A 163 36.75 26.16 7.19
N LEU A 164 37.27 26.76 8.27
CA LEU A 164 38.29 27.82 8.17
C LEU A 164 39.62 27.19 7.77
N PRO A 165 40.42 27.83 6.89
CA PRO A 165 41.61 27.20 6.33
C PRO A 165 42.71 27.08 7.40
N GLN A 166 42.97 25.88 7.87
CA GLN A 166 44.24 25.51 8.46
C GLN A 166 45.03 24.66 7.46
N THR A 167 46.18 25.19 7.12
CA THR A 167 47.23 24.68 6.28
C THR A 167 47.35 23.16 6.16
N SER A 168 47.38 22.73 4.91
CA SER A 168 48.01 21.54 4.32
C SER A 168 48.44 20.40 5.24
N LYS A 169 47.70 19.30 5.23
CA LYS A 169 48.21 17.92 5.29
C LYS A 169 47.19 16.95 4.68
N GLY A 170 47.62 16.31 3.59
CA GLY A 170 47.15 15.02 3.08
C GLY A 170 45.65 14.75 3.02
N VAL A 171 45.02 14.99 1.87
CA VAL A 171 43.69 14.49 1.54
C VAL A 171 43.69 12.95 1.65
N LYS A 172 42.95 12.39 2.59
CA LYS A 172 42.77 10.94 2.71
C LYS A 172 41.96 10.41 1.52
N THR A 173 42.57 9.56 0.73
CA THR A 173 42.10 8.93 -0.51
C THR A 173 40.88 7.99 -0.36
N SER A 174 40.41 7.70 0.83
CA SER A 174 39.36 6.70 1.07
C SER A 174 37.93 7.06 0.57
N GLY A 175 37.63 8.33 0.37
CA GLY A 175 36.29 8.77 -0.07
C GLY A 175 36.06 8.61 -1.58
N ARG A 176 37.09 8.85 -2.42
CA ARG A 176 36.99 8.73 -3.89
C ARG A 176 36.69 7.29 -4.33
N ASN A 177 37.41 6.33 -3.78
CA ASN A 177 37.27 4.91 -4.08
C ASN A 177 35.86 4.36 -3.74
N ASN A 178 35.23 4.86 -2.68
CA ASN A 178 33.90 4.42 -2.29
C ASN A 178 32.83 4.97 -3.23
N ARG A 179 32.89 6.24 -3.63
CA ARG A 179 31.93 6.83 -4.58
C ARG A 179 31.97 6.16 -5.94
N LEU A 180 33.17 5.90 -6.47
CA LEU A 180 33.35 5.14 -7.70
C LEU A 180 32.86 3.71 -7.59
N LYS A 181 33.05 3.04 -6.45
CA LYS A 181 32.52 1.70 -6.19
C LYS A 181 31.00 1.68 -6.28
N ASP A 182 30.33 2.68 -5.69
CA ASP A 182 28.86 2.77 -5.71
C ASP A 182 28.34 3.03 -7.14
N GLN A 183 29.06 3.82 -7.95
CA GLN A 183 28.74 4.00 -9.37
C GLN A 183 28.92 2.72 -10.19
N VAL A 184 29.96 1.94 -9.91
CA VAL A 184 30.17 0.63 -10.55
C VAL A 184 29.03 -0.34 -10.18
N VAL A 185 28.63 -0.40 -8.91
CA VAL A 185 27.53 -1.26 -8.46
C VAL A 185 26.21 -0.82 -9.10
N ALA A 186 25.91 0.46 -9.11
CA ALA A 186 24.73 1.01 -9.76
C ALA A 186 24.73 0.74 -11.28
N GLY A 187 25.86 0.94 -11.94
CA GLY A 187 26.02 0.65 -13.37
C GLY A 187 25.88 -0.83 -13.70
N LEU A 188 26.44 -1.73 -12.90
CA LEU A 188 26.31 -3.19 -13.06
C LEU A 188 24.87 -3.67 -12.85
N THR A 189 24.12 -3.04 -11.94
CA THR A 189 22.70 -3.36 -11.71
C THR A 189 21.77 -2.78 -12.77
N ALA A 190 22.18 -1.67 -13.43
CA ALA A 190 21.38 -0.97 -14.45
C ALA A 190 21.73 -1.38 -15.89
N LEU A 191 22.60 -2.38 -16.10
CA LEU A 191 23.20 -2.69 -17.41
C LEU A 191 22.21 -3.14 -18.50
N GLY A 192 20.95 -3.39 -18.24
CA GLY A 192 19.83 -3.56 -19.18
C GLY A 192 20.15 -3.72 -20.70
N GLY A 193 21.25 -4.45 -21.06
CA GLY A 193 21.69 -4.63 -22.44
C GLY A 193 22.86 -3.74 -22.91
N LYS A 194 23.42 -2.86 -22.08
CA LYS A 194 24.64 -2.07 -22.41
C LYS A 194 25.90 -2.94 -22.30
N SER A 195 26.91 -2.68 -23.14
CA SER A 195 28.20 -3.38 -23.03
C SER A 195 29.02 -2.88 -21.82
N VAL A 196 29.93 -3.72 -21.31
CA VAL A 196 30.85 -3.35 -20.21
C VAL A 196 31.75 -2.18 -20.61
N ASP A 197 32.09 -2.10 -21.87
CA ASP A 197 32.93 -1.00 -22.38
C ASP A 197 32.24 0.35 -22.22
N VAL A 198 30.93 0.41 -22.49
CA VAL A 198 30.12 1.63 -22.25
C VAL A 198 30.09 1.99 -20.76
N LEU A 199 29.95 0.99 -19.87
CA LEU A 199 30.01 1.23 -18.43
C LEU A 199 31.37 1.74 -17.97
N ILE A 200 32.46 1.21 -18.53
CA ILE A 200 33.83 1.65 -18.23
C ILE A 200 34.03 3.10 -18.66
N GLU A 201 33.55 3.46 -19.86
CA GLU A 201 33.63 4.85 -20.36
C GLU A 201 32.81 5.80 -19.48
N GLU A 202 31.59 5.44 -19.12
CA GLU A 202 30.74 6.23 -18.21
C GLU A 202 31.40 6.43 -16.83
N ILE A 203 32.11 5.43 -16.30
CA ILE A 203 32.81 5.50 -15.02
C ILE A 203 34.07 6.38 -15.11
N ILE A 204 34.82 6.32 -16.23
CA ILE A 204 35.97 7.18 -16.46
C ILE A 204 35.54 8.65 -16.57
N GLU A 205 34.47 8.91 -17.30
CA GLU A 205 33.93 10.26 -17.44
C GLU A 205 33.39 10.79 -16.09
N TYR A 206 32.70 9.95 -15.31
CA TYR A 206 32.29 10.30 -13.96
C TYR A 206 33.49 10.64 -13.06
N ASP A 207 34.58 9.87 -13.15
CA ASP A 207 35.79 10.10 -12.38
C ASP A 207 36.45 11.45 -12.73
N LYS A 208 36.52 11.77 -14.03
CA LYS A 208 37.09 13.05 -14.52
C LYS A 208 36.28 14.26 -14.05
N VAL A 209 34.94 14.14 -14.03
CA VAL A 209 34.08 15.26 -13.65
C VAL A 209 34.04 15.46 -12.13
N ASN A 210 34.14 14.40 -11.36
CA ASN A 210 33.84 14.43 -9.92
C ASN A 210 35.09 14.35 -9.02
N HIS A 211 36.27 14.10 -9.58
CA HIS A 211 37.52 13.97 -8.81
C HIS A 211 38.66 14.80 -9.40
N THR A 212 39.47 15.41 -8.52
CA THR A 212 40.66 16.19 -8.91
C THR A 212 41.81 15.83 -7.98
N PRO A 213 42.90 15.19 -8.49
CA PRO A 213 43.03 14.60 -9.83
C PRO A 213 42.06 13.40 -10.01
N PRO A 214 41.68 13.04 -11.26
CA PRO A 214 40.90 11.84 -11.53
C PRO A 214 41.63 10.58 -11.02
N LEU A 215 40.87 9.66 -10.39
CA LEU A 215 41.44 8.47 -9.75
C LEU A 215 42.17 7.56 -10.76
N PHE A 216 41.57 7.37 -11.94
CA PHE A 216 42.17 6.48 -12.96
C PHE A 216 43.35 7.07 -13.70
N GLU A 217 43.61 8.36 -13.53
CA GLU A 217 44.76 9.09 -14.03
C GLU A 217 45.81 9.38 -12.94
N ASP A 218 45.50 9.10 -11.67
CA ASP A 218 46.36 9.38 -10.52
C ASP A 218 47.43 8.29 -10.35
N THR A 219 48.60 8.52 -10.89
CA THR A 219 49.77 7.60 -10.82
C THR A 219 50.33 7.42 -9.42
N THR A 220 49.89 8.20 -8.43
CA THR A 220 50.33 8.07 -7.03
C THR A 220 49.53 6.98 -6.29
N GLU A 221 48.41 6.54 -6.83
CA GLU A 221 47.60 5.45 -6.26
C GLU A 221 48.25 4.09 -6.56
N PRO A 222 48.38 3.20 -5.56
CA PRO A 222 49.03 1.90 -5.72
C PRO A 222 48.16 0.96 -6.54
N TYR A 223 48.17 0.82 -7.73
CA TYR A 223 47.46 0.00 -8.71
C TYR A 223 46.97 0.77 -9.94
N MET A 224 47.19 2.08 -10.05
CA MET A 224 46.77 2.93 -11.17
C MET A 224 47.99 3.30 -12.04
N ASN A 225 48.69 2.25 -12.57
CA ASN A 225 49.94 2.41 -13.34
C ASN A 225 49.79 2.06 -14.83
N LYS A 226 48.56 2.02 -15.31
CA LYS A 226 48.19 1.70 -16.70
C LYS A 226 47.38 2.83 -17.32
N THR A 227 46.85 2.60 -18.50
CA THR A 227 45.93 3.56 -19.11
C THR A 227 44.66 3.75 -18.25
N PRO A 228 43.99 4.90 -18.33
CA PRO A 228 42.74 5.13 -17.58
C PRO A 228 41.70 4.03 -17.81
N TYR A 229 41.60 3.52 -19.03
CA TYR A 229 40.68 2.41 -19.36
C TYR A 229 41.06 1.10 -18.65
N GLU A 230 42.36 0.72 -18.68
CA GLU A 230 42.84 -0.51 -18.00
C GLU A 230 42.70 -0.41 -16.47
N ASN A 231 42.91 0.79 -15.92
CA ASN A 231 42.75 1.06 -14.50
C ASN A 231 41.27 0.96 -14.10
N ALA A 232 40.37 1.52 -14.89
CA ALA A 232 38.90 1.43 -14.68
C ALA A 232 38.42 -0.02 -14.84
N LEU A 233 38.88 -0.74 -15.85
CA LEU A 233 38.54 -2.15 -16.07
C LEU A 233 39.01 -3.02 -14.89
N ALA A 234 40.22 -2.81 -14.38
CA ALA A 234 40.75 -3.51 -13.20
C ALA A 234 39.93 -3.19 -11.93
N PHE A 235 39.47 -1.95 -11.79
CA PHE A 235 38.63 -1.51 -10.68
C PHE A 235 37.25 -2.15 -10.73
N VAL A 236 36.57 -2.11 -11.87
CA VAL A 236 35.27 -2.77 -12.10
C VAL A 236 35.38 -4.27 -11.85
N SER A 237 36.41 -4.93 -12.38
CA SER A 237 36.62 -6.38 -12.21
C SER A 237 36.81 -6.77 -10.74
N ARG A 238 37.51 -5.97 -9.93
CA ARG A 238 37.67 -6.23 -8.48
C ARG A 238 36.36 -6.11 -7.72
N ILE A 239 35.55 -5.11 -8.04
CA ILE A 239 34.23 -4.93 -7.41
C ILE A 239 33.32 -6.09 -7.79
N THR A 240 33.25 -6.45 -9.08
CA THR A 240 32.48 -7.57 -9.59
C THR A 240 32.87 -8.89 -8.90
N ALA A 241 34.18 -9.16 -8.77
CA ALA A 241 34.67 -10.34 -8.06
C ALA A 241 34.36 -10.33 -6.56
N SER A 242 34.26 -9.15 -5.93
CA SER A 242 33.86 -9.00 -4.53
C SER A 242 32.36 -9.29 -4.36
N LEU A 243 31.52 -8.75 -5.24
CA LEU A 243 30.07 -8.99 -5.25
C LEU A 243 29.76 -10.47 -5.48
N HIS A 244 30.53 -11.11 -6.35
CA HIS A 244 30.39 -12.55 -6.63
C HIS A 244 30.75 -13.43 -5.42
N ARG A 245 31.84 -13.12 -4.72
CA ARG A 245 32.21 -13.82 -3.48
C ARG A 245 31.16 -13.67 -2.38
N ASN A 246 30.47 -12.55 -2.33
CA ASN A 246 29.41 -12.27 -1.36
C ASN A 246 28.02 -12.77 -1.81
N LYS A 247 27.94 -13.54 -2.92
CA LYS A 247 26.66 -14.04 -3.50
C LYS A 247 25.67 -12.95 -3.87
N GLN A 248 26.11 -11.74 -4.09
CA GLN A 248 25.26 -10.60 -4.48
C GLN A 248 24.99 -10.53 -5.99
N ILE A 249 25.84 -11.15 -6.82
CA ILE A 249 25.63 -11.27 -8.27
C ILE A 249 26.12 -12.64 -8.72
N SER A 250 25.37 -13.36 -9.58
CA SER A 250 25.76 -14.62 -10.21
C SER A 250 26.23 -14.35 -11.64
N LEU A 251 27.53 -14.52 -11.90
CA LEU A 251 28.12 -14.41 -13.26
C LEU A 251 28.38 -15.79 -13.83
N GLN A 252 27.87 -16.05 -15.03
CA GLN A 252 28.27 -17.22 -15.81
C GLN A 252 29.40 -16.85 -16.77
N GLN A 253 30.58 -17.45 -16.55
CA GLN A 253 31.81 -17.52 -17.35
C GLN A 253 32.46 -16.25 -17.93
N PRO A 254 33.80 -16.25 -18.13
CA PRO A 254 34.63 -15.03 -18.20
C PRO A 254 34.72 -14.37 -19.58
N CYS A 255 33.67 -14.25 -20.33
CA CYS A 255 33.59 -13.44 -21.55
C CYS A 255 32.18 -13.09 -21.99
N ALA A 256 31.17 -13.38 -21.18
CA ALA A 256 29.80 -12.92 -21.43
C ALA A 256 29.36 -12.04 -20.26
N LEU A 257 28.90 -10.87 -20.56
CA LEU A 257 28.19 -10.00 -19.64
C LEU A 257 27.10 -10.74 -18.91
N PRO A 258 26.80 -10.43 -17.62
CA PRO A 258 25.70 -11.06 -16.93
C PRO A 258 24.41 -10.63 -17.60
N VAL A 259 23.84 -11.54 -18.38
CA VAL A 259 22.41 -11.51 -18.61
C VAL A 259 21.81 -11.89 -17.25
N VAL A 260 21.28 -10.91 -16.53
CA VAL A 260 20.45 -11.16 -15.37
C VAL A 260 19.15 -11.77 -15.92
N SER A 261 19.16 -13.08 -16.15
CA SER A 261 17.93 -13.80 -16.32
C SER A 261 17.32 -13.93 -14.94
N PHE A 262 16.42 -13.03 -14.58
CA PHE A 262 15.47 -13.30 -13.52
C PHE A 262 14.69 -14.54 -13.93
N LYS A 263 14.90 -15.67 -13.26
CA LYS A 263 13.97 -16.78 -13.34
C LYS A 263 12.66 -16.23 -12.78
N ASP A 264 11.55 -16.47 -13.47
CA ASP A 264 10.19 -16.03 -13.05
C ASP A 264 9.85 -16.36 -11.59
N GLY A 265 10.57 -17.28 -10.93
CA GLY A 265 10.45 -17.61 -9.51
C GLY A 265 11.10 -16.61 -8.54
N ASP A 266 12.13 -15.87 -8.95
CA ASP A 266 12.85 -14.96 -8.04
C ASP A 266 12.12 -13.60 -7.92
N LEU A 267 11.39 -13.20 -8.95
CA LEU A 267 10.46 -12.05 -8.88
C LEU A 267 9.21 -12.35 -8.03
N GLU A 268 8.73 -13.60 -8.04
CA GLU A 268 7.64 -14.01 -7.14
C GLU A 268 8.08 -14.06 -5.66
N LEU A 269 9.33 -14.42 -5.38
CA LEU A 269 9.86 -14.47 -4.02
C LEU A 269 10.05 -13.06 -3.41
N ASP A 270 10.47 -12.08 -4.18
CA ASP A 270 10.68 -10.70 -3.69
C ASP A 270 9.36 -9.95 -3.50
N LEU A 271 8.37 -10.17 -4.36
CA LEU A 271 7.01 -9.64 -4.20
C LEU A 271 6.28 -10.29 -3.01
N ASN A 272 6.67 -11.52 -2.61
CA ASN A 272 6.07 -12.23 -1.48
C ASN A 272 6.65 -11.83 -0.12
N GLN A 273 7.81 -11.16 -0.05
CA GLN A 273 8.42 -10.72 1.22
C GLN A 273 7.84 -9.42 1.77
N GLN A 274 7.16 -8.61 0.96
CA GLN A 274 6.44 -7.44 1.47
C GLN A 274 5.11 -7.90 2.09
N ARG A 275 4.99 -7.89 3.39
CA ARG A 275 3.79 -8.29 4.14
C ARG A 275 2.61 -7.35 3.87
N PHE A 276 1.38 -7.88 3.92
CA PHE A 276 0.17 -7.06 4.00
C PHE A 276 0.25 -6.15 5.22
N LYS A 277 -0.03 -4.86 5.02
CA LYS A 277 -0.09 -3.90 6.12
C LYS A 277 -1.25 -4.24 7.04
N LYS A 278 -1.02 -4.16 8.36
CA LYS A 278 -2.03 -4.38 9.37
C LYS A 278 -3.00 -3.20 9.38
N LEU A 279 -4.29 -3.49 9.34
CA LEU A 279 -5.32 -2.46 9.45
C LEU A 279 -5.30 -1.81 10.83
N PRO A 280 -5.53 -0.48 10.94
CA PRO A 280 -5.65 0.20 12.23
C PRO A 280 -6.72 -0.44 13.12
N LYS A 281 -6.48 -0.45 14.43
CA LYS A 281 -7.41 -1.06 15.38
C LYS A 281 -8.77 -0.35 15.38
N LEU A 282 -9.84 -1.12 15.44
CA LEU A 282 -11.17 -0.63 15.71
C LEU A 282 -11.34 -0.41 17.23
N ILE A 283 -12.21 0.51 17.61
CA ILE A 283 -12.50 0.85 19.00
C ILE A 283 -13.99 0.60 19.32
N GLY A 284 -14.34 0.62 20.60
CA GLY A 284 -15.70 0.56 21.07
C GLY A 284 -16.54 -0.57 20.46
N LEU A 285 -17.75 -0.27 20.04
CA LEU A 285 -18.65 -1.19 19.38
C LEU A 285 -18.02 -1.84 18.14
N GLY A 286 -17.19 -1.08 17.40
CA GLY A 286 -16.49 -1.61 16.23
C GLY A 286 -15.51 -2.73 16.57
N ALA A 287 -14.79 -2.61 17.69
CA ALA A 287 -13.89 -3.66 18.16
C ALA A 287 -14.66 -4.92 18.58
N GLU A 288 -15.80 -4.78 19.25
CA GLU A 288 -16.63 -5.92 19.66
C GLU A 288 -17.24 -6.66 18.45
N ILE A 289 -17.74 -5.93 17.45
CA ILE A 289 -18.24 -6.52 16.21
C ILE A 289 -17.13 -7.27 15.48
N PHE A 290 -15.94 -6.65 15.36
CA PHE A 290 -14.78 -7.26 14.72
C PHE A 290 -14.37 -8.55 15.45
N ASP A 291 -14.29 -8.51 16.78
CA ASP A 291 -13.95 -9.66 17.61
C ASP A 291 -14.96 -10.80 17.46
N ASP A 292 -16.26 -10.48 17.43
CA ASP A 292 -17.31 -11.45 17.17
C ASP A 292 -17.14 -12.10 15.78
N PHE A 293 -16.91 -11.31 14.75
CA PHE A 293 -16.72 -11.80 13.38
C PHE A 293 -15.44 -12.61 13.21
N TYR A 294 -14.38 -12.27 13.94
CA TYR A 294 -13.08 -12.92 13.80
C TYR A 294 -12.97 -14.17 14.68
N LYS A 295 -13.34 -14.07 15.97
CA LYS A 295 -13.16 -15.16 16.95
C LYS A 295 -14.17 -16.29 16.74
N ASN A 296 -15.40 -15.98 16.27
CA ASN A 296 -16.45 -16.97 16.06
C ASN A 296 -16.47 -17.55 14.64
N ALA A 297 -15.58 -17.11 13.74
CA ALA A 297 -15.52 -17.67 12.41
C ALA A 297 -14.85 -19.05 12.41
N PRO A 298 -15.42 -20.06 11.71
CA PRO A 298 -14.78 -21.35 11.52
C PRO A 298 -13.38 -21.24 10.90
N ILE A 299 -13.20 -20.28 9.99
CA ILE A 299 -11.93 -19.92 9.36
C ILE A 299 -11.73 -18.41 9.54
N PRO A 300 -11.05 -17.96 10.62
CA PRO A 300 -10.87 -16.54 10.90
C PRO A 300 -10.05 -15.82 9.83
N ARG A 301 -10.60 -14.72 9.31
CA ARG A 301 -9.96 -13.86 8.31
C ARG A 301 -10.12 -12.40 8.71
N SER A 302 -9.02 -11.79 9.09
CA SER A 302 -9.01 -10.42 9.63
C SER A 302 -9.53 -9.39 8.63
N GLN A 303 -9.14 -9.50 7.34
CA GLN A 303 -9.58 -8.57 6.30
C GLN A 303 -11.11 -8.61 6.12
N PHE A 304 -11.72 -9.80 6.11
CA PHE A 304 -13.18 -9.92 5.93
C PHE A 304 -13.96 -9.60 7.19
N ALA A 305 -13.43 -9.91 8.38
CA ALA A 305 -14.02 -9.46 9.64
C ALA A 305 -14.04 -7.92 9.68
N TYR A 306 -12.93 -7.27 9.32
CA TYR A 306 -12.80 -5.82 9.29
C TYR A 306 -13.74 -5.19 8.26
N MET A 307 -13.74 -5.69 7.03
CA MET A 307 -14.63 -5.23 5.95
C MET A 307 -16.09 -5.24 6.37
N ASN A 308 -16.55 -6.36 6.92
CA ASN A 308 -17.96 -6.52 7.30
C ASN A 308 -18.32 -5.69 8.55
N THR A 309 -17.35 -5.46 9.46
CA THR A 309 -17.54 -4.51 10.56
C THR A 309 -17.74 -3.09 10.03
N LEU A 310 -16.91 -2.63 9.10
CA LEU A 310 -17.10 -1.31 8.48
C LEU A 310 -18.44 -1.21 7.73
N SER A 311 -18.84 -2.26 7.01
CA SER A 311 -20.11 -2.29 6.31
C SER A 311 -21.31 -2.22 7.27
N LEU A 312 -21.26 -2.93 8.37
CA LEU A 312 -22.32 -2.87 9.40
C LEU A 312 -22.38 -1.47 10.03
N LEU A 313 -21.27 -0.93 10.49
CA LEU A 313 -21.20 0.42 11.07
C LEU A 313 -21.68 1.49 10.09
N SER A 314 -21.23 1.42 8.83
CA SER A 314 -21.71 2.28 7.76
C SER A 314 -23.25 2.18 7.63
N THR A 315 -23.81 0.97 7.67
CA THR A 315 -25.26 0.76 7.59
C THR A 315 -26.01 1.35 8.78
N LEU A 316 -25.48 1.20 9.99
CA LEU A 316 -26.09 1.76 11.20
C LEU A 316 -26.09 3.30 11.21
N LEU A 317 -25.14 3.94 10.57
CA LEU A 317 -25.03 5.41 10.46
C LEU A 317 -25.85 6.01 9.31
N CYS A 318 -26.68 5.22 8.63
CA CYS A 318 -27.42 5.63 7.44
C CYS A 318 -28.18 6.96 7.62
N ASN A 319 -27.94 7.90 6.69
CA ASN A 319 -28.61 9.22 6.60
C ASN A 319 -28.67 10.01 7.92
N HIS A 320 -27.68 9.85 8.81
CA HIS A 320 -27.74 10.48 10.12
C HIS A 320 -26.70 11.61 10.28
N VAL A 321 -25.46 11.34 9.97
CA VAL A 321 -24.35 12.30 10.14
C VAL A 321 -23.59 12.52 8.85
N SER A 322 -23.04 13.74 8.69
CA SER A 322 -22.16 14.09 7.57
C SER A 322 -20.91 14.80 8.03
N TYR A 323 -19.84 14.66 7.28
CA TYR A 323 -18.57 15.36 7.47
C TYR A 323 -18.06 15.82 6.12
N VAL A 324 -17.73 17.13 6.01
CA VAL A 324 -17.30 17.74 4.74
C VAL A 324 -18.27 17.43 3.58
N GLY A 325 -19.56 17.49 3.87
CA GLY A 325 -20.62 17.22 2.88
C GLY A 325 -20.71 15.76 2.40
N THR A 326 -20.07 14.82 3.12
CA THR A 326 -20.03 13.40 2.80
C THR A 326 -20.71 12.58 3.90
N LEU A 327 -21.51 11.59 3.52
CA LEU A 327 -22.09 10.59 4.44
C LEU A 327 -21.19 9.36 4.53
N PRO A 328 -21.26 8.57 5.62
CA PRO A 328 -20.38 7.41 5.83
C PRO A 328 -20.79 6.15 5.03
N ASN A 329 -21.47 6.29 3.90
CA ASN A 329 -21.83 5.17 3.03
C ASN A 329 -20.59 4.57 2.36
N LEU A 330 -20.38 3.27 2.49
CA LEU A 330 -19.24 2.55 1.95
C LEU A 330 -19.66 1.53 0.89
N TYR A 331 -18.85 1.40 -0.13
CA TYR A 331 -18.84 0.25 -1.04
C TYR A 331 -17.63 -0.61 -0.69
N CYS A 332 -17.85 -1.84 -0.28
CA CYS A 332 -16.82 -2.78 0.12
C CYS A 332 -16.82 -4.02 -0.79
N TYR A 333 -15.66 -4.47 -1.21
CA TYR A 333 -15.53 -5.63 -2.07
C TYR A 333 -14.46 -6.59 -1.55
N GLY A 334 -14.89 -7.78 -1.13
CA GLY A 334 -14.02 -8.82 -0.60
C GLY A 334 -13.66 -9.86 -1.67
N ILE A 335 -12.38 -10.11 -1.86
CA ILE A 335 -11.84 -10.99 -2.91
C ILE A 335 -10.97 -12.05 -2.25
N ALA A 336 -11.32 -13.34 -2.40
CA ALA A 336 -10.52 -14.46 -1.95
C ALA A 336 -10.94 -15.76 -2.63
N PRO A 337 -10.09 -16.80 -2.64
CA PRO A 337 -10.44 -18.11 -3.15
C PRO A 337 -11.75 -18.67 -2.57
N SER A 338 -12.39 -19.56 -3.28
CA SER A 338 -13.58 -20.26 -2.78
C SER A 338 -13.23 -21.09 -1.54
N GLY A 339 -14.13 -21.11 -0.55
CA GLY A 339 -13.89 -21.84 0.72
C GLY A 339 -12.94 -21.15 1.70
N PHE A 340 -12.53 -19.92 1.43
CA PHE A 340 -11.51 -19.19 2.22
C PHE A 340 -12.06 -18.47 3.47
N GLY A 341 -13.30 -18.75 3.89
CA GLY A 341 -13.88 -18.21 5.13
C GLY A 341 -14.49 -16.81 5.02
N LYS A 342 -14.62 -16.26 3.81
CA LYS A 342 -15.18 -14.92 3.57
C LYS A 342 -16.67 -14.80 3.87
N ASP A 343 -17.42 -15.90 3.81
CA ASP A 343 -18.88 -15.90 3.89
C ASP A 343 -19.43 -15.75 5.33
N PHE A 344 -18.65 -16.16 6.33
CA PHE A 344 -19.13 -16.14 7.72
C PHE A 344 -19.43 -14.71 8.22
N PRO A 345 -18.49 -13.74 8.21
CA PRO A 345 -18.79 -12.39 8.67
C PRO A 345 -19.85 -11.70 7.79
N PHE A 346 -19.91 -12.02 6.50
CA PHE A 346 -20.90 -11.50 5.58
C PHE A 346 -22.35 -11.90 5.96
N ARG A 347 -22.57 -13.17 6.30
CA ARG A 347 -23.89 -13.65 6.78
C ARG A 347 -24.18 -13.14 8.18
N ARG A 348 -23.15 -12.98 9.02
CA ARG A 348 -23.32 -12.53 10.40
C ARG A 348 -23.79 -11.07 10.49
N VAL A 349 -23.38 -10.19 9.55
CA VAL A 349 -23.95 -8.83 9.43
C VAL A 349 -25.48 -8.90 9.26
N GLN A 350 -25.97 -9.75 8.36
CA GLN A 350 -27.40 -9.87 8.09
C GLN A 350 -28.14 -10.42 9.31
N LYS A 351 -27.55 -11.41 10.01
CA LYS A 351 -28.11 -11.97 11.25
C LYS A 351 -28.21 -10.91 12.35
N ILE A 352 -27.13 -10.10 12.57
CA ILE A 352 -27.12 -9.00 13.55
C ILE A 352 -28.22 -7.99 13.26
N LEU A 353 -28.35 -7.55 12.00
CA LEU A 353 -29.39 -6.59 11.62
C LEU A 353 -30.78 -7.14 11.83
N ALA A 354 -31.00 -8.42 11.52
CA ALA A 354 -32.31 -9.06 11.75
C ALA A 354 -32.66 -9.19 13.24
N GLU A 355 -31.71 -9.66 14.07
CA GLU A 355 -31.91 -9.80 15.52
C GLU A 355 -32.00 -8.45 16.25
N ALA A 356 -31.37 -7.38 15.72
CA ALA A 356 -31.52 -6.02 16.22
C ALA A 356 -32.82 -5.33 15.76
N GLU A 357 -33.72 -6.03 15.07
CA GLU A 357 -34.95 -5.47 14.46
C GLU A 357 -34.68 -4.38 13.42
N LEU A 358 -33.51 -4.45 12.78
CA LEU A 358 -33.04 -3.53 11.72
C LEU A 358 -33.02 -4.22 10.35
N GLY A 359 -33.75 -5.33 10.19
CA GLY A 359 -33.83 -6.10 8.95
C GLY A 359 -34.29 -5.28 7.74
N ASP A 360 -35.03 -4.22 7.97
CA ASP A 360 -35.43 -3.27 6.94
C ASP A 360 -34.27 -2.54 6.27
N LEU A 361 -33.10 -2.46 6.90
CA LEU A 361 -31.90 -1.92 6.29
C LEU A 361 -31.25 -2.89 5.30
N ILE A 362 -31.65 -4.16 5.28
CA ILE A 362 -31.16 -5.15 4.32
C ILE A 362 -31.89 -4.98 3.01
N GLY A 363 -31.18 -4.76 1.94
CA GLY A 363 -31.71 -4.57 0.59
C GLY A 363 -31.46 -5.79 -0.30
N LEU A 364 -31.15 -5.53 -1.57
CA LEU A 364 -31.04 -6.57 -2.59
C LEU A 364 -29.77 -7.42 -2.42
N GLY A 365 -29.92 -8.74 -2.48
CA GLY A 365 -28.80 -9.69 -2.50
C GLY A 365 -28.16 -9.88 -3.89
N SER A 366 -28.75 -9.31 -4.94
CA SER A 366 -28.23 -9.30 -6.30
C SER A 366 -28.71 -8.07 -7.05
N LEU A 367 -27.95 -7.64 -8.06
CA LEU A 367 -28.26 -6.44 -8.84
C LEU A 367 -27.94 -6.70 -10.32
N HIS A 368 -28.96 -6.66 -11.16
CA HIS A 368 -28.82 -7.05 -12.56
C HIS A 368 -29.08 -5.92 -13.57
N SER A 369 -29.75 -4.84 -13.15
CA SER A 369 -30.05 -3.72 -14.04
C SER A 369 -30.16 -2.40 -13.30
N GLU A 370 -29.94 -1.31 -14.02
CA GLU A 370 -30.13 0.06 -13.56
C GLU A 370 -31.59 0.31 -13.11
N THR A 371 -32.56 -0.15 -13.89
CA THR A 371 -34.00 -0.01 -13.59
C THR A 371 -34.34 -0.59 -12.22
N VAL A 372 -33.81 -1.79 -11.91
CA VAL A 372 -34.07 -2.43 -10.60
C VAL A 372 -33.44 -1.59 -9.48
N LEU A 373 -32.22 -1.10 -9.67
CA LEU A 373 -31.56 -0.22 -8.71
C LEU A 373 -32.40 1.04 -8.45
N LEU A 374 -32.79 1.76 -9.49
CA LEU A 374 -33.53 3.01 -9.38
C LEU A 374 -34.92 2.80 -8.76
N LYS A 375 -35.68 1.80 -9.21
CA LYS A 375 -36.97 1.43 -8.61
C LYS A 375 -36.84 1.06 -7.13
N TYR A 376 -35.76 0.42 -6.75
CA TYR A 376 -35.53 0.10 -5.34
C TYR A 376 -35.20 1.36 -4.53
N MET A 377 -34.27 2.20 -5.01
CA MET A 377 -33.81 3.40 -4.30
C MET A 377 -34.90 4.49 -4.19
N THR A 378 -35.83 4.58 -5.11
CA THR A 378 -37.00 5.47 -4.98
C THR A 378 -37.95 5.06 -3.89
N ARG A 379 -38.05 3.76 -3.57
CA ARG A 379 -38.87 3.24 -2.49
C ARG A 379 -38.13 3.20 -1.14
N LYS A 380 -36.83 2.91 -1.18
CA LYS A 380 -36.00 2.68 0.00
C LYS A 380 -34.63 3.35 -0.19
N ARG A 381 -34.52 4.60 0.27
CA ARG A 381 -33.32 5.43 0.04
C ARG A 381 -32.07 4.98 0.77
N ALA A 382 -32.21 4.23 1.88
CA ALA A 382 -31.10 3.83 2.73
C ALA A 382 -31.12 2.30 2.93
N CYS A 383 -30.05 1.63 2.50
CA CYS A 383 -29.95 0.18 2.61
C CYS A 383 -28.54 -0.35 2.42
N LEU A 384 -28.33 -1.57 2.89
CA LEU A 384 -27.17 -2.42 2.61
C LEU A 384 -27.55 -3.43 1.51
N PHE A 385 -26.78 -3.49 0.43
CA PHE A 385 -26.86 -4.58 -0.54
C PHE A 385 -25.79 -5.63 -0.24
N PRO A 386 -26.16 -6.76 0.39
CA PRO A 386 -25.24 -7.87 0.65
C PRO A 386 -25.19 -8.78 -0.59
N ILE A 387 -24.20 -8.58 -1.45
CA ILE A 387 -24.10 -9.24 -2.75
C ILE A 387 -23.04 -10.33 -2.68
N ASN A 388 -23.46 -11.58 -2.80
CA ASN A 388 -22.57 -12.68 -3.07
C ASN A 388 -22.39 -12.81 -4.59
N GLU A 389 -21.24 -13.33 -5.06
CA GLU A 389 -20.91 -13.45 -6.47
C GLU A 389 -20.83 -12.08 -7.22
N GLY A 390 -20.16 -11.09 -6.59
CA GLY A 390 -19.98 -9.75 -7.15
C GLY A 390 -19.33 -9.71 -8.53
N GLU A 391 -18.57 -10.74 -8.90
CA GLU A 391 -17.99 -10.91 -10.23
C GLU A 391 -19.04 -10.95 -11.35
N LYS A 392 -20.26 -11.42 -11.06
CA LYS A 392 -21.35 -11.43 -12.04
C LYS A 392 -21.84 -10.03 -12.37
N ILE A 393 -21.88 -9.16 -11.35
CA ILE A 393 -22.25 -7.74 -11.53
C ILE A 393 -21.16 -7.01 -12.30
N ILE A 394 -19.90 -7.20 -11.89
CA ILE A 394 -18.73 -6.60 -12.57
C ILE A 394 -18.71 -7.02 -14.04
N LYS A 395 -18.92 -8.30 -14.32
CA LYS A 395 -19.04 -8.81 -15.68
C LYS A 395 -20.20 -8.15 -16.46
N GLY A 396 -21.36 -8.03 -15.83
CA GLY A 396 -22.52 -7.40 -16.45
C GLY A 396 -22.25 -5.94 -16.82
N ILE A 397 -21.57 -5.18 -15.93
CA ILE A 397 -21.19 -3.78 -16.17
C ILE A 397 -20.12 -3.66 -17.26
N ALA A 398 -19.16 -4.58 -17.29
CA ALA A 398 -18.12 -4.62 -18.32
C ALA A 398 -18.66 -4.97 -19.71
N ASP A 399 -19.76 -5.74 -19.76
CA ASP A 399 -20.47 -6.08 -21.01
C ASP A 399 -21.45 -4.95 -21.38
N LYS A 400 -20.95 -4.00 -22.20
CA LYS A 400 -21.70 -2.80 -22.66
C LYS A 400 -23.08 -3.09 -23.25
N ASN A 401 -23.35 -4.33 -23.65
CA ASN A 401 -24.64 -4.72 -24.24
C ASN A 401 -25.69 -5.15 -23.21
N ARG A 402 -25.30 -5.42 -21.94
CA ARG A 402 -26.21 -6.01 -20.93
C ARG A 402 -26.59 -5.09 -19.78
N SER A 403 -25.75 -4.13 -19.41
CA SER A 403 -25.96 -3.32 -18.19
C SER A 403 -25.57 -1.87 -18.44
N PHE A 404 -26.06 -1.32 -19.55
CA PHE A 404 -25.89 0.09 -19.85
C PHE A 404 -26.46 0.95 -18.72
N GLY A 405 -25.64 1.84 -18.14
CA GLY A 405 -26.04 2.77 -17.09
C GLY A 405 -25.90 2.29 -15.66
N LEU A 406 -25.90 0.98 -15.37
CA LEU A 406 -25.81 0.48 -13.97
C LEU A 406 -24.53 0.96 -13.26
N GLY A 407 -23.39 0.89 -13.92
CA GLY A 407 -22.11 1.36 -13.36
C GLY A 407 -22.12 2.86 -13.08
N GLU A 408 -22.67 3.66 -14.00
CA GLU A 408 -22.82 5.10 -13.84
C GLU A 408 -23.77 5.43 -12.68
N SER A 409 -24.95 4.80 -12.62
CA SER A 409 -25.92 5.03 -11.54
C SER A 409 -25.36 4.64 -10.18
N LEU A 410 -24.58 3.56 -10.06
CA LEU A 410 -23.89 3.21 -8.82
C LEU A 410 -22.86 4.28 -8.41
N THR A 411 -22.12 4.82 -9.38
CA THR A 411 -21.16 5.89 -9.11
C THR A 411 -21.83 7.19 -8.67
N ASP A 412 -22.92 7.56 -9.35
CA ASP A 412 -23.69 8.77 -9.07
C ASP A 412 -24.40 8.69 -7.70
N ILE A 413 -24.98 7.55 -7.36
CA ILE A 413 -25.58 7.31 -6.04
C ILE A 413 -24.55 7.41 -4.93
N PHE A 414 -23.35 6.86 -5.12
CA PHE A 414 -22.27 6.98 -4.14
C PHE A 414 -21.88 8.43 -3.87
N ASP A 415 -21.73 9.23 -4.93
CA ASP A 415 -21.31 10.63 -4.84
C ASP A 415 -22.46 11.57 -4.44
N SER A 416 -23.72 11.17 -4.64
CA SER A 416 -24.91 11.96 -4.29
C SER A 416 -25.40 11.72 -2.85
N SER A 417 -24.69 10.91 -2.06
CA SER A 417 -25.03 10.72 -0.65
C SER A 417 -25.01 12.09 0.09
N GLY A 418 -26.11 12.38 0.80
CA GLY A 418 -26.31 13.70 1.42
C GLY A 418 -26.79 14.81 0.48
N ARG A 419 -27.06 14.51 -0.78
CA ARG A 419 -27.54 15.47 -1.81
C ARG A 419 -28.76 14.91 -2.53
N GLN A 420 -29.32 15.69 -3.43
CA GLN A 420 -30.35 15.23 -4.34
C GLN A 420 -29.72 14.48 -5.51
N TYR A 421 -30.21 13.29 -5.79
CA TYR A 421 -29.93 12.52 -6.99
C TYR A 421 -31.13 12.60 -7.95
N VAL A 422 -30.85 12.91 -9.20
CA VAL A 422 -31.87 12.93 -10.27
C VAL A 422 -31.53 11.79 -11.23
N PRO A 423 -32.29 10.68 -11.19
CA PRO A 423 -32.09 9.59 -12.13
C PRO A 423 -32.28 10.03 -13.57
N LYS A 424 -31.56 9.41 -14.49
CA LYS A 424 -31.78 9.58 -15.94
C LYS A 424 -33.11 8.88 -16.31
N GLY A 425 -33.86 9.48 -17.23
CA GLY A 425 -35.04 8.84 -17.82
C GLY A 425 -34.63 7.59 -18.60
N LEU A 426 -35.35 6.51 -18.45
CA LEU A 426 -35.14 5.26 -19.18
C LEU A 426 -36.24 5.04 -20.20
N SER A 427 -35.93 4.46 -21.33
CA SER A 427 -36.92 4.05 -22.32
C SER A 427 -37.72 2.84 -21.81
N GLY A 428 -38.99 2.97 -21.63
CA GLY A 428 -39.91 1.90 -21.23
C GLY A 428 -40.13 0.87 -22.34
N GLN A 429 -40.83 -0.25 -22.02
CA GLN A 429 -41.07 -1.36 -22.97
C GLN A 429 -41.88 -0.98 -24.21
N LYS A 430 -42.61 0.15 -24.19
CA LYS A 430 -43.43 0.65 -25.31
C LYS A 430 -42.92 1.94 -25.91
N GLY A 431 -41.65 2.31 -25.65
CA GLY A 431 -41.11 3.60 -26.11
C GLY A 431 -41.58 4.80 -25.28
N GLU A 432 -42.31 4.55 -24.19
CA GLU A 432 -42.66 5.59 -23.23
C GLU A 432 -41.44 5.89 -22.34
N LEU A 433 -41.28 7.17 -21.94
CA LEU A 433 -40.22 7.58 -21.02
C LEU A 433 -40.59 7.11 -19.61
N GLU A 434 -39.83 6.19 -19.03
CA GLU A 434 -39.97 5.82 -17.63
C GLU A 434 -39.20 6.84 -16.77
N GLU A 435 -39.89 7.76 -16.14
CA GLU A 435 -39.32 8.76 -15.26
C GLU A 435 -39.30 8.26 -13.81
N PHE A 436 -38.09 8.31 -13.21
CA PHE A 436 -37.90 8.06 -11.79
C PHE A 436 -37.95 9.37 -11.02
N GLY A 437 -38.65 9.39 -9.91
CA GLY A 437 -38.68 10.56 -9.03
C GLY A 437 -37.30 10.90 -8.49
N LYS A 438 -37.12 12.16 -8.07
CA LYS A 438 -35.91 12.60 -7.40
C LYS A 438 -35.70 11.83 -6.12
N ILE A 439 -34.45 11.43 -5.85
CA ILE A 439 -34.07 10.73 -4.61
C ILE A 439 -33.26 11.70 -3.75
N PHE A 440 -33.78 12.07 -2.60
CA PHE A 440 -33.09 12.95 -1.66
C PHE A 440 -32.21 12.12 -0.72
N SER A 441 -30.93 12.43 -0.67
CA SER A 441 -29.92 11.77 0.17
C SER A 441 -29.91 10.24 -0.01
N PRO A 442 -29.70 9.72 -1.22
CA PRO A 442 -29.56 8.28 -1.40
C PRO A 442 -28.41 7.79 -0.54
N TYR A 443 -28.64 6.69 0.19
CA TYR A 443 -27.64 6.10 1.05
C TYR A 443 -27.54 4.61 0.79
N LEU A 444 -26.61 4.26 -0.05
CA LEU A 444 -26.39 2.87 -0.42
C LEU A 444 -25.06 2.39 0.17
N VAL A 445 -25.11 1.32 0.95
CA VAL A 445 -23.95 0.55 1.36
C VAL A 445 -23.92 -0.73 0.52
N ILE A 446 -22.79 -1.08 -0.02
CA ILE A 446 -22.61 -2.31 -0.78
C ILE A 446 -21.52 -3.16 -0.14
N THR A 447 -21.84 -4.42 0.10
CA THR A 447 -20.84 -5.43 0.47
C THR A 447 -20.88 -6.54 -0.57
N MET A 448 -19.84 -6.61 -1.39
CA MET A 448 -19.71 -7.65 -2.40
C MET A 448 -18.63 -8.66 -2.02
N LEU A 449 -18.86 -9.93 -2.38
CA LEU A 449 -17.88 -11.00 -2.29
C LEU A 449 -17.65 -11.62 -3.68
N SER A 450 -16.42 -12.00 -3.94
CA SER A 450 -16.02 -12.68 -5.18
C SER A 450 -14.99 -13.77 -4.90
N SER A 451 -14.91 -14.74 -5.80
CA SER A 451 -13.70 -15.55 -5.90
C SER A 451 -12.58 -14.74 -6.56
N ASP A 452 -11.32 -15.04 -6.23
CA ASP A 452 -10.17 -14.41 -6.85
C ASP A 452 -10.13 -14.65 -8.36
N THR A 453 -10.36 -15.91 -8.81
CA THR A 453 -10.46 -16.24 -10.22
C THR A 453 -11.63 -15.55 -10.91
N GLY A 454 -12.81 -15.54 -10.27
CA GLY A 454 -13.99 -14.86 -10.82
C GLY A 454 -13.77 -13.34 -10.96
N PHE A 455 -13.11 -12.71 -9.98
CA PHE A 455 -12.72 -11.32 -10.08
C PHE A 455 -11.71 -11.09 -11.21
N GLN A 456 -10.64 -11.91 -11.27
CA GLN A 456 -9.61 -11.83 -12.28
C GLN A 456 -10.15 -11.96 -13.71
N ASP A 457 -11.08 -12.90 -13.93
CA ASP A 457 -11.63 -13.17 -15.26
C ASP A 457 -12.59 -12.07 -15.77
N ASN A 458 -13.10 -11.23 -14.90
CA ASN A 458 -14.13 -10.23 -15.24
C ASN A 458 -13.72 -8.79 -15.00
N VAL A 459 -12.63 -8.53 -14.27
CA VAL A 459 -12.12 -7.17 -14.06
C VAL A 459 -11.26 -6.73 -15.23
N ASN A 460 -11.45 -5.50 -15.69
CA ASN A 460 -10.58 -4.86 -16.65
C ASN A 460 -10.20 -3.46 -16.17
N MET A 461 -9.15 -2.87 -16.75
CA MET A 461 -8.66 -1.54 -16.35
C MET A 461 -9.70 -0.44 -16.57
N SER A 462 -10.60 -0.59 -17.55
CA SER A 462 -11.62 0.41 -17.80
C SER A 462 -12.58 0.62 -16.62
N LEU A 463 -12.78 -0.38 -15.75
CA LEU A 463 -13.60 -0.26 -14.54
C LEU A 463 -12.94 0.62 -13.46
N PHE A 464 -11.61 0.72 -13.47
CA PHE A 464 -10.89 1.69 -12.64
C PHE A 464 -10.92 3.09 -13.26
N GLU A 465 -10.74 3.19 -14.57
CA GLU A 465 -10.77 4.44 -15.33
C GLU A 465 -12.16 5.10 -15.30
N THR A 466 -13.23 4.33 -15.45
CA THR A 466 -14.61 4.82 -15.32
C THR A 466 -14.98 5.21 -13.88
N GLY A 467 -14.11 4.88 -12.91
CA GLY A 467 -14.27 5.30 -11.54
C GLY A 467 -15.20 4.41 -10.69
N LEU A 468 -15.80 3.36 -11.24
CA LEU A 468 -16.66 2.47 -10.45
C LEU A 468 -15.87 1.73 -9.37
N LEU A 469 -14.83 0.98 -9.77
CA LEU A 469 -14.02 0.22 -8.80
C LEU A 469 -13.22 1.12 -7.86
N SER A 470 -12.91 2.35 -8.25
CA SER A 470 -12.24 3.32 -7.37
C SER A 470 -13.12 3.78 -6.20
N ARG A 471 -14.44 3.55 -6.24
CA ARG A 471 -15.37 3.84 -5.15
C ARG A 471 -15.50 2.69 -4.16
N PHE A 472 -14.94 1.54 -4.48
CA PHE A 472 -14.92 0.39 -3.58
C PHE A 472 -13.66 0.36 -2.73
N LEU A 473 -13.83 0.10 -1.44
CA LEU A 473 -12.76 -0.39 -0.58
C LEU A 473 -12.56 -1.87 -0.88
N LEU A 474 -11.43 -2.21 -1.48
CA LEU A 474 -11.13 -3.57 -1.90
C LEU A 474 -10.39 -4.30 -0.78
N PHE A 475 -10.92 -5.40 -0.32
CA PHE A 475 -10.33 -6.24 0.71
C PHE A 475 -9.88 -7.56 0.11
N VAL A 476 -8.59 -7.78 0.10
CA VAL A 476 -7.99 -9.00 -0.42
C VAL A 476 -7.26 -9.70 0.71
N GLU A 477 -7.54 -10.95 0.95
CA GLU A 477 -6.80 -11.73 1.95
C GLU A 477 -5.56 -12.36 1.30
N ASP A 478 -4.48 -12.46 2.06
CA ASP A 478 -3.26 -13.13 1.62
C ASP A 478 -3.55 -14.63 1.38
N ARG A 479 -3.45 -15.04 0.10
CA ARG A 479 -3.69 -16.42 -0.32
C ARG A 479 -2.68 -17.42 0.26
N PHE A 480 -1.52 -16.97 0.64
CA PHE A 480 -0.46 -17.78 1.23
C PHE A 480 -0.58 -17.92 2.75
N LYS A 481 -1.47 -17.15 3.38
CA LYS A 481 -1.71 -17.25 4.82
C LYS A 481 -2.35 -18.59 5.16
N ARG A 482 -1.65 -19.37 6.02
CA ARG A 482 -2.14 -20.67 6.47
C ARG A 482 -3.57 -20.57 7.02
N GLN A 483 -4.44 -21.44 6.58
CA GLN A 483 -5.80 -21.53 7.10
C GLN A 483 -5.74 -22.19 8.49
N ARG A 484 -6.45 -21.59 9.45
CA ARG A 484 -6.68 -22.16 10.78
C ARG A 484 -8.17 -22.41 10.91
N PHE A 485 -8.54 -23.68 11.08
CA PHE A 485 -9.91 -24.08 11.36
C PHE A 485 -10.14 -24.06 12.86
N ILE A 486 -11.26 -23.49 13.33
CA ILE A 486 -11.71 -23.45 14.70
C ILE A 486 -12.97 -24.31 14.79
N SER A 487 -12.87 -25.47 15.48
CA SER A 487 -13.99 -26.41 15.61
C SER A 487 -15.07 -25.92 16.58
N ASN A 488 -14.67 -25.20 17.64
CA ASN A 488 -15.59 -24.71 18.68
C ASN A 488 -15.90 -23.23 18.45
N TYR A 489 -16.48 -22.88 17.32
CA TYR A 489 -16.98 -21.52 17.06
C TYR A 489 -18.40 -21.37 17.62
N ASN A 490 -18.75 -20.15 18.06
CA ASN A 490 -20.08 -19.85 18.54
C ASN A 490 -20.96 -19.29 17.39
N PRO A 491 -22.01 -20.01 16.94
CA PRO A 491 -22.90 -19.53 15.91
C PRO A 491 -23.89 -18.46 16.42
N GLU A 492 -24.10 -18.39 17.76
CA GLU A 492 -25.01 -17.41 18.35
C GLU A 492 -24.35 -16.04 18.53
N ILE A 493 -25.14 -14.97 18.39
CA ILE A 493 -24.70 -13.60 18.60
C ILE A 493 -24.99 -13.25 20.06
N PRO A 494 -24.01 -12.68 20.80
CA PRO A 494 -24.26 -12.27 22.16
C PRO A 494 -25.40 -11.24 22.25
N PRO A 495 -26.45 -11.48 23.11
CA PRO A 495 -27.54 -10.51 23.24
C PRO A 495 -27.11 -9.10 23.63
N ALA A 496 -26.02 -8.98 24.40
CA ALA A 496 -25.42 -7.69 24.74
C ALA A 496 -24.91 -6.93 23.50
N LEU A 497 -24.31 -7.62 22.53
CA LEU A 497 -23.88 -7.02 21.27
C LEU A 497 -25.08 -6.53 20.46
N ILE A 498 -26.16 -7.31 20.38
CA ILE A 498 -27.40 -6.91 19.70
C ILE A 498 -28.01 -5.66 20.34
N ALA A 499 -28.06 -5.61 21.68
CA ALA A 499 -28.57 -4.45 22.42
C ALA A 499 -27.71 -3.20 22.13
N ARG A 500 -26.38 -3.33 22.10
CA ARG A 500 -25.46 -2.22 21.76
C ARG A 500 -25.64 -1.75 20.33
N VAL A 501 -25.76 -2.65 19.36
CA VAL A 501 -26.03 -2.31 17.95
C VAL A 501 -27.32 -1.51 17.83
N LYS A 502 -28.38 -1.97 18.51
CA LYS A 502 -29.67 -1.27 18.52
C LYS A 502 -29.59 0.11 19.17
N SER A 503 -28.91 0.22 20.32
CA SER A 503 -28.67 1.50 21.01
C SER A 503 -27.87 2.46 20.13
N PHE A 504 -26.76 2.02 19.54
CA PHE A 504 -25.94 2.83 18.65
C PHE A 504 -26.72 3.37 17.44
N TYR A 505 -27.56 2.55 16.83
CA TYR A 505 -28.43 2.98 15.73
C TYR A 505 -29.41 4.08 16.16
N GLN A 506 -29.90 4.04 17.40
CA GLN A 506 -30.91 4.98 17.91
C GLN A 506 -30.37 6.33 18.34
N VAL A 507 -29.03 6.45 18.53
CA VAL A 507 -28.43 7.70 19.02
C VAL A 507 -28.77 8.89 18.12
N GLY A 508 -29.30 9.94 18.74
CA GLY A 508 -29.68 11.19 18.06
C GLY A 508 -30.83 11.07 17.05
N ARG A 509 -31.40 9.87 16.89
CA ARG A 509 -32.56 9.65 15.99
C ARG A 509 -33.85 9.92 16.75
N SER A 510 -34.76 10.66 16.12
CA SER A 510 -36.14 10.73 16.61
C SER A 510 -36.79 9.36 16.48
N LYS A 511 -37.69 8.99 17.39
CA LYS A 511 -38.46 7.73 17.34
C LYS A 511 -39.35 7.59 16.08
N LYS A 512 -39.35 8.61 15.18
CA LYS A 512 -40.05 8.51 13.90
C LYS A 512 -39.29 7.51 12.99
N PRO A 513 -40.03 6.59 12.34
CA PRO A 513 -39.45 5.66 11.41
C PRO A 513 -38.67 6.42 10.32
N LEU A 514 -37.59 5.83 9.82
CA LEU A 514 -36.91 6.29 8.61
C LEU A 514 -38.01 6.51 7.55
N VAL A 515 -38.11 7.75 7.06
CA VAL A 515 -39.10 8.06 6.04
C VAL A 515 -38.75 7.23 4.82
N GLU A 516 -39.56 6.23 4.50
CA GLU A 516 -39.34 5.38 3.34
C GLU A 516 -39.45 6.17 2.03
N ASP A 517 -40.23 7.23 2.03
CA ASP A 517 -40.40 8.10 0.89
C ASP A 517 -39.11 8.85 0.56
N ALA A 518 -38.45 8.46 -0.53
CA ALA A 518 -37.22 9.05 -1.03
C ALA A 518 -37.42 10.46 -1.62
N SER A 519 -38.66 10.90 -1.82
CA SER A 519 -38.99 12.25 -2.34
C SER A 519 -38.83 13.37 -1.32
N VAL A 520 -38.67 13.02 -0.03
CA VAL A 520 -38.59 13.99 1.08
C VAL A 520 -37.13 14.12 1.58
N SER A 521 -36.65 15.34 1.75
CA SER A 521 -35.33 15.58 2.37
C SER A 521 -35.32 15.17 3.85
N LEU A 522 -34.26 14.53 4.32
CA LEU A 522 -34.05 14.21 5.72
C LEU A 522 -33.08 15.20 6.37
N PRO A 523 -33.29 15.57 7.63
CA PRO A 523 -32.30 16.32 8.38
C PRO A 523 -31.07 15.42 8.61
N ILE A 524 -29.92 15.85 8.11
CA ILE A 524 -28.62 15.22 8.32
C ILE A 524 -27.84 16.13 9.26
N HIS A 525 -27.25 15.57 10.31
CA HIS A 525 -26.44 16.33 11.27
C HIS A 525 -25.03 16.52 10.73
N PRO A 526 -24.61 17.76 10.36
CA PRO A 526 -23.23 18.02 10.01
C PRO A 526 -22.39 17.99 11.28
N ILE A 527 -21.38 17.12 11.32
CA ILE A 527 -20.41 17.09 12.40
C ILE A 527 -19.58 18.37 12.36
N LYS A 528 -19.50 19.05 13.50
CA LYS A 528 -18.74 20.30 13.66
C LYS A 528 -17.25 20.03 13.48
N THR A 529 -16.56 21.01 12.91
CA THR A 529 -15.10 20.99 12.75
C THR A 529 -14.48 22.17 13.49
N SER A 530 -13.24 21.98 13.97
CA SER A 530 -12.42 23.08 14.48
C SER A 530 -11.47 23.58 13.38
N GLN A 531 -10.97 24.79 13.50
CA GLN A 531 -9.95 25.31 12.58
C GLN A 531 -8.69 24.43 12.56
N GLN A 532 -8.35 23.83 13.72
CA GLN A 532 -7.24 22.89 13.82
C GLN A 532 -7.51 21.62 13.04
N SER A 533 -8.73 21.05 13.15
CA SER A 533 -9.15 19.86 12.40
C SER A 533 -9.13 20.09 10.89
N GLU A 534 -9.57 21.27 10.44
CA GLU A 534 -9.54 21.63 9.02
C GLU A 534 -8.10 21.74 8.49
N ARG A 535 -7.20 22.44 9.18
CA ARG A 535 -5.78 22.54 8.78
C ARG A 535 -5.10 21.19 8.77
N PHE A 536 -5.39 20.34 9.75
CA PHE A 536 -4.83 18.98 9.82
C PHE A 536 -5.31 18.14 8.65
N ARG A 537 -6.60 18.17 8.34
CA ARG A 537 -7.19 17.49 7.19
C ARG A 537 -6.58 17.96 5.86
N GLU A 538 -6.40 19.28 5.68
CA GLU A 538 -5.77 19.86 4.50
C GLU A 538 -4.32 19.39 4.34
N GLY A 539 -3.55 19.36 5.44
CA GLY A 539 -2.18 18.86 5.45
C GLY A 539 -2.11 17.39 5.01
N LEU A 540 -2.98 16.53 5.55
CA LEU A 540 -3.07 15.13 5.13
C LEU A 540 -3.47 15.01 3.66
N PHE A 541 -4.47 15.75 3.21
CA PHE A 541 -4.91 15.75 1.82
C PHE A 541 -3.77 16.10 0.85
N ASN A 542 -3.02 17.16 1.14
CA ASN A 542 -1.91 17.60 0.31
C ASN A 542 -0.79 16.56 0.25
N SER A 543 -0.44 15.96 1.40
CA SER A 543 0.58 14.88 1.43
C SER A 543 0.19 13.67 0.55
N TYR A 544 -1.10 13.33 0.52
CA TYR A 544 -1.60 12.25 -0.34
C TYR A 544 -1.64 12.61 -1.83
N GLN A 545 -1.84 13.88 -2.17
CA GLN A 545 -1.73 14.34 -3.57
C GLN A 545 -0.30 14.11 -4.09
N ASP A 546 0.70 14.45 -3.29
CA ASP A 546 2.11 14.26 -3.63
C ASP A 546 2.48 12.77 -3.82
N GLU A 547 1.94 11.87 -2.98
CA GLU A 547 2.07 10.43 -3.16
C GLU A 547 1.42 9.95 -4.45
N THR A 548 0.19 10.41 -4.74
CA THR A 548 -0.57 9.99 -5.93
C THR A 548 0.13 10.35 -7.24
N LEU A 549 0.89 11.44 -7.26
CA LEU A 549 1.64 11.85 -8.44
C LEU A 549 2.86 10.96 -8.73
N LYS A 550 3.35 10.25 -7.74
CA LYS A 550 4.53 9.36 -7.83
C LYS A 550 4.17 7.91 -8.16
N ASP A 551 2.91 7.52 -7.96
CA ASP A 551 2.48 6.13 -8.06
C ASP A 551 2.09 5.68 -9.47
N ASP A 552 1.90 4.37 -9.61
CA ASP A 552 1.50 3.69 -10.82
C ASP A 552 0.20 4.29 -11.41
N THR A 553 0.29 4.82 -12.61
CA THR A 553 -0.81 5.49 -13.31
C THR A 553 -2.05 4.60 -13.45
N ARG A 554 -1.89 3.27 -13.45
CA ARG A 554 -2.99 2.29 -13.57
C ARG A 554 -4.00 2.39 -12.43
N PHE A 555 -3.56 2.70 -11.22
CA PHE A 555 -4.39 2.79 -10.02
C PHE A 555 -4.67 4.22 -9.56
N ARG A 556 -4.34 5.22 -10.39
CA ARG A 556 -4.54 6.65 -10.06
C ARG A 556 -5.97 6.95 -9.60
N GLY A 557 -6.99 6.37 -10.24
CA GLY A 557 -8.39 6.55 -9.84
C GLY A 557 -8.68 6.10 -8.41
N LEU A 558 -8.09 4.99 -7.97
CA LEU A 558 -8.21 4.50 -6.60
C LEU A 558 -7.54 5.45 -5.61
N MET A 559 -6.34 5.93 -5.94
CA MET A 559 -5.58 6.86 -5.11
C MET A 559 -6.29 8.21 -4.97
N GLN A 560 -6.86 8.74 -6.04
CA GLN A 560 -7.62 10.00 -6.00
C GLN A 560 -8.87 9.92 -5.11
N ARG A 561 -9.46 8.74 -4.92
CA ARG A 561 -10.63 8.54 -4.04
C ARG A 561 -10.25 8.32 -2.57
N ARG A 562 -8.96 8.21 -2.24
CA ARG A 562 -8.48 7.97 -0.87
C ARG A 562 -9.03 9.00 0.12
N ALA A 563 -9.00 10.28 -0.21
CA ALA A 563 -9.53 11.33 0.66
C ALA A 563 -11.04 11.17 0.92
N CYS A 564 -11.82 10.83 -0.10
CA CYS A 564 -13.25 10.58 0.06
C CYS A 564 -13.50 9.40 1.02
N HIS A 565 -12.80 8.29 0.84
CA HIS A 565 -12.88 7.15 1.74
C HIS A 565 -12.42 7.51 3.15
N ALA A 566 -11.34 8.28 3.28
CA ALA A 566 -10.82 8.72 4.57
C ALA A 566 -11.86 9.54 5.37
N HIS A 567 -12.57 10.47 4.72
CA HIS A 567 -13.63 11.24 5.38
C HIS A 567 -14.80 10.37 5.85
N LYS A 568 -15.22 9.38 5.04
CA LYS A 568 -16.27 8.42 5.41
C LYS A 568 -15.84 7.56 6.59
N LEU A 569 -14.60 7.09 6.58
CA LEU A 569 -14.02 6.29 7.66
C LEU A 569 -13.79 7.11 8.93
N ALA A 570 -13.40 8.38 8.80
CA ALA A 570 -13.28 9.30 9.94
C ALA A 570 -14.61 9.49 10.67
N LEU A 571 -15.73 9.59 9.94
CA LEU A 571 -17.08 9.62 10.53
C LEU A 571 -17.41 8.35 11.31
N ILE A 572 -17.06 7.18 10.76
CA ILE A 572 -17.27 5.91 11.45
C ILE A 572 -16.47 5.87 12.75
N HIS A 573 -15.18 6.24 12.71
CA HIS A 573 -14.35 6.26 13.91
C HIS A 573 -14.82 7.28 14.93
N HIS A 574 -15.21 8.48 14.50
CA HIS A 574 -15.78 9.51 15.36
C HIS A 574 -17.03 9.01 16.09
N SER A 575 -17.92 8.31 15.36
CA SER A 575 -19.13 7.74 15.95
C SER A 575 -18.84 6.63 16.96
N LEU A 576 -17.74 5.89 16.78
CA LEU A 576 -17.28 4.89 17.75
C LEU A 576 -16.59 5.52 18.98
N LEU A 577 -15.95 6.66 18.79
CA LEU A 577 -15.29 7.39 19.88
C LEU A 577 -16.34 8.01 20.85
N PHE A 578 -17.47 8.40 20.31
CA PHE A 578 -18.56 9.07 21.03
C PHE A 578 -19.90 8.32 20.86
N GLU A 579 -19.93 7.04 21.15
CA GLU A 579 -21.05 6.13 20.82
C GLU A 579 -22.44 6.64 21.24
N GLU A 580 -22.54 7.42 22.32
CA GLU A 580 -23.80 7.92 22.81
C GLU A 580 -24.11 9.38 22.40
N THR A 581 -23.11 10.14 21.96
CA THR A 581 -23.21 11.60 21.73
C THR A 581 -22.70 12.06 20.38
N TYR A 582 -22.21 11.16 19.52
CA TYR A 582 -21.48 11.47 18.30
C TYR A 582 -22.12 12.52 17.38
N PRO A 583 -23.45 12.68 17.27
CA PRO A 583 -23.98 13.71 16.39
C PRO A 583 -23.68 15.15 16.88
N ASN A 584 -23.41 15.32 18.16
CA ASN A 584 -23.26 16.64 18.81
C ASN A 584 -21.77 17.00 19.05
N GLU A 585 -20.87 16.01 18.97
CA GLU A 585 -19.46 16.19 19.25
C GLU A 585 -18.72 16.71 18.00
N PRO A 586 -17.71 17.61 18.17
CA PRO A 586 -16.86 18.01 17.07
C PRO A 586 -15.90 16.87 16.69
N ILE A 587 -15.61 16.77 15.39
CA ILE A 587 -14.68 15.74 14.93
C ILE A 587 -13.29 15.92 15.54
N GLN A 588 -12.72 14.83 16.05
CA GLN A 588 -11.41 14.82 16.67
C GLN A 588 -10.31 14.55 15.63
N LEU A 589 -9.10 15.05 15.86
CA LEU A 589 -7.94 14.82 15.02
C LEU A 589 -7.64 13.33 14.86
N GLU A 590 -7.75 12.58 15.97
CA GLU A 590 -7.59 11.12 15.99
C GLU A 590 -8.53 10.41 14.99
N SER A 591 -9.78 10.86 14.89
CA SER A 591 -10.74 10.27 13.94
C SER A 591 -10.36 10.55 12.48
N ILE A 592 -9.90 11.78 12.21
CA ILE A 592 -9.42 12.16 10.87
C ILE A 592 -8.19 11.32 10.50
N GLU A 593 -7.22 11.23 11.40
CA GLU A 593 -6.01 10.46 11.22
C GLU A 593 -6.32 8.98 10.98
N TRP A 594 -7.12 8.37 11.86
CA TRP A 594 -7.53 6.98 11.72
C TRP A 594 -8.23 6.70 10.38
N GLY A 595 -9.08 7.62 9.92
CA GLY A 595 -9.77 7.50 8.64
C GLY A 595 -8.78 7.50 7.46
N TYR A 596 -7.79 8.38 7.49
CA TYR A 596 -6.74 8.45 6.47
C TYR A 596 -5.84 7.22 6.49
N GLU A 597 -5.34 6.81 7.66
CA GLU A 597 -4.49 5.62 7.79
C GLU A 597 -5.21 4.34 7.37
N THR A 598 -6.50 4.22 7.72
CA THR A 598 -7.32 3.08 7.31
C THR A 598 -7.51 3.04 5.79
N ALA A 599 -7.87 4.16 5.17
CA ALA A 599 -8.01 4.25 3.71
C ALA A 599 -6.69 3.94 3.00
N LYS A 600 -5.58 4.50 3.48
CA LYS A 600 -4.23 4.27 2.96
C LYS A 600 -3.86 2.79 3.02
N THR A 601 -4.06 2.16 4.16
CA THR A 601 -3.74 0.75 4.39
C THR A 601 -4.56 -0.18 3.49
N ILE A 602 -5.88 0.05 3.38
CA ILE A 602 -6.75 -0.74 2.50
C ILE A 602 -6.31 -0.59 1.05
N HIS A 603 -6.07 0.64 0.57
CA HIS A 603 -5.65 0.88 -0.80
C HIS A 603 -4.28 0.28 -1.11
N HIS A 604 -3.32 0.39 -0.19
CA HIS A 604 -2.01 -0.23 -0.33
C HIS A 604 -2.13 -1.75 -0.49
N ASN A 605 -2.85 -2.42 0.41
CA ASN A 605 -3.05 -3.86 0.36
C ASN A 605 -3.78 -4.30 -0.93
N SER A 606 -4.74 -3.48 -1.40
CA SER A 606 -5.49 -3.72 -2.63
C SER A 606 -4.60 -3.61 -3.87
N ILE A 607 -3.89 -2.50 -4.03
CA ILE A 607 -3.01 -2.22 -5.18
C ILE A 607 -1.98 -3.34 -5.31
N ARG A 608 -1.37 -3.72 -4.20
CA ARG A 608 -0.40 -4.80 -4.15
C ARG A 608 -0.95 -6.13 -4.64
N SER A 609 -2.11 -6.55 -4.10
CA SER A 609 -2.76 -7.79 -4.52
C SER A 609 -3.21 -7.75 -5.96
N MET A 610 -3.60 -6.58 -6.44
CA MET A 610 -4.10 -6.39 -7.79
C MET A 610 -2.99 -6.20 -8.82
N SER A 611 -1.81 -5.74 -8.43
CA SER A 611 -0.66 -5.65 -9.32
C SER A 611 -0.30 -7.00 -9.92
N SER A 612 -0.36 -8.07 -9.14
CA SER A 612 -0.16 -9.44 -9.66
C SER A 612 -1.31 -9.88 -10.60
N ILE A 613 -2.53 -9.44 -10.31
CA ILE A 613 -3.72 -9.78 -11.10
C ILE A 613 -3.73 -9.03 -12.44
N VAL A 614 -3.35 -7.75 -12.41
CA VAL A 614 -3.39 -6.85 -13.57
C VAL A 614 -2.13 -6.95 -14.43
N ASN A 615 -0.97 -7.30 -13.84
CA ASN A 615 0.25 -7.58 -14.60
C ASN A 615 0.14 -8.83 -15.50
N GLU A 616 -0.82 -9.70 -15.24
CA GLU A 616 -1.14 -10.83 -16.12
C GLU A 616 -2.05 -10.44 -17.30
N GLY A 617 -2.30 -9.14 -17.52
CA GLY A 617 -3.12 -8.64 -18.64
C GLY A 617 -4.64 -8.85 -18.45
N GLY A 618 -5.46 -8.06 -19.15
CA GLY A 618 -6.92 -8.29 -19.24
C GLY A 618 -7.24 -9.64 -19.86
N SER A 619 -8.53 -10.03 -19.90
CA SER A 619 -9.00 -11.31 -20.44
C SER A 619 -8.36 -11.64 -21.80
N ASP A 620 -8.09 -10.62 -22.60
CA ASP A 620 -7.52 -10.75 -23.95
C ASP A 620 -6.02 -11.03 -23.90
N GLU A 621 -5.23 -10.39 -23.03
CA GLU A 621 -3.81 -10.70 -22.87
C GLU A 621 -3.56 -12.06 -22.24
N ARG A 622 -4.42 -12.51 -21.32
CA ARG A 622 -4.36 -13.89 -20.80
C ARG A 622 -4.68 -14.90 -21.87
N LEU A 623 -5.65 -14.60 -22.71
CA LEU A 623 -5.97 -15.47 -23.84
C LEU A 623 -4.81 -15.48 -24.84
N ASN A 624 -4.20 -14.34 -25.11
CA ASN A 624 -2.98 -14.21 -25.90
C ASN A 624 -1.84 -15.06 -25.34
N LYS A 625 -1.55 -14.93 -24.02
CA LYS A 625 -0.53 -15.74 -23.33
C LYS A 625 -0.85 -17.24 -23.42
N LYS A 626 -2.09 -17.65 -23.11
CA LYS A 626 -2.51 -19.06 -23.20
C LYS A 626 -2.37 -19.62 -24.62
N ILE A 627 -2.73 -18.85 -25.63
CA ILE A 627 -2.57 -19.25 -27.04
C ILE A 627 -1.08 -19.39 -27.39
N LEU A 628 -0.26 -18.42 -26.99
CA LEU A 628 1.18 -18.44 -27.24
C LEU A 628 1.86 -19.64 -26.54
N ASP A 629 1.55 -19.88 -25.27
CA ASP A 629 2.09 -21.00 -24.49
C ASP A 629 1.67 -22.36 -25.09
N TYR A 630 0.43 -22.44 -25.56
CA TYR A 630 -0.07 -23.66 -26.26
C TYR A 630 0.70 -23.90 -27.55
N ILE A 631 0.94 -22.86 -28.36
CA ILE A 631 1.73 -22.97 -29.61
C ILE A 631 3.15 -23.39 -29.27
N LYS A 632 3.82 -22.72 -28.30
CA LYS A 632 5.18 -23.06 -27.82
C LYS A 632 5.29 -24.52 -27.35
N LYS A 633 4.30 -25.00 -26.59
CA LYS A 633 4.27 -26.39 -26.12
C LYS A 633 4.20 -27.38 -27.29
N ARG A 634 3.31 -27.13 -28.24
CA ARG A 634 3.15 -28.03 -29.41
C ARG A 634 4.39 -28.03 -30.32
N GLU A 635 5.04 -26.88 -30.50
CA GLU A 635 6.32 -26.81 -31.23
C GLU A 635 7.42 -27.63 -30.55
N LYS A 636 7.54 -27.55 -29.22
CA LYS A 636 8.48 -28.38 -28.44
C LYS A 636 8.19 -29.87 -28.59
N GLU A 637 6.93 -30.26 -28.78
CA GLU A 637 6.49 -31.63 -29.02
C GLU A 637 6.63 -32.05 -30.53
N GLY A 638 7.16 -31.18 -31.40
CA GLY A 638 7.27 -31.40 -32.83
C GLY A 638 5.92 -31.39 -33.56
N LYS A 639 4.87 -30.86 -32.97
CA LYS A 639 3.51 -30.81 -33.50
C LYS A 639 3.19 -29.46 -34.11
N THR A 640 2.58 -29.44 -35.26
CA THR A 640 2.04 -28.23 -35.89
C THR A 640 0.75 -27.78 -35.18
N THR A 641 0.47 -26.46 -35.16
CA THR A 641 -0.72 -25.88 -34.54
C THR A 641 -1.59 -25.22 -35.58
N THR A 642 -2.86 -25.61 -35.65
CA THR A 642 -3.88 -25.01 -36.53
C THR A 642 -4.85 -24.15 -35.74
N LYS A 643 -5.63 -23.29 -36.42
CA LYS A 643 -6.73 -22.53 -35.81
C LYS A 643 -7.77 -23.43 -35.13
N LYS A 644 -7.98 -24.64 -35.65
CA LYS A 644 -8.88 -25.63 -35.06
C LYS A 644 -8.33 -26.18 -33.74
N ASP A 645 -7.02 -26.44 -33.67
CA ASP A 645 -6.36 -26.88 -32.43
C ASP A 645 -6.48 -25.85 -31.34
N ILE A 646 -6.22 -24.56 -31.63
CA ILE A 646 -6.40 -23.44 -30.69
C ILE A 646 -7.87 -23.36 -30.27
N SER A 647 -8.82 -23.49 -31.21
CA SER A 647 -10.24 -23.43 -30.88
C SER A 647 -10.70 -24.55 -29.94
N ASN A 648 -10.13 -25.75 -30.10
CA ASN A 648 -10.47 -26.89 -29.25
C ASN A 648 -9.81 -26.82 -27.87
N ALA A 649 -8.61 -26.24 -27.79
CA ALA A 649 -7.84 -26.13 -26.54
C ALA A 649 -8.28 -24.97 -25.63
N MET A 650 -8.82 -23.90 -26.23
CA MET A 650 -9.13 -22.65 -25.50
C MET A 650 -10.63 -22.51 -25.27
N ARG A 651 -11.01 -22.30 -23.99
CA ARG A 651 -12.39 -21.90 -23.64
C ARG A 651 -12.60 -20.42 -23.99
N GLY A 652 -13.79 -20.06 -24.44
CA GLY A 652 -14.16 -18.67 -24.78
C GLY A 652 -14.93 -18.57 -26.10
N SER A 653 -15.40 -17.35 -26.44
CA SER A 653 -16.08 -17.12 -27.71
C SER A 653 -15.13 -17.21 -28.89
N LYS A 654 -15.65 -17.63 -30.04
CA LYS A 654 -14.85 -17.67 -31.30
C LYS A 654 -14.28 -16.26 -31.59
N LYS A 655 -15.07 -15.20 -31.39
CA LYS A 655 -14.67 -13.81 -31.63
C LYS A 655 -13.42 -13.44 -30.80
N ASN A 656 -13.43 -13.73 -29.50
CA ASN A 656 -12.30 -13.40 -28.61
C ASN A 656 -11.01 -14.14 -29.01
N ARG A 657 -11.13 -15.42 -29.37
CA ARG A 657 -9.97 -16.20 -29.84
C ARG A 657 -9.40 -15.68 -31.16
N ASP A 658 -10.29 -15.27 -32.08
CA ASP A 658 -9.88 -14.73 -33.37
C ASP A 658 -9.21 -13.36 -33.21
N THR A 659 -9.71 -12.50 -32.31
CA THR A 659 -9.09 -11.22 -31.95
C THR A 659 -7.72 -11.44 -31.29
N ALA A 660 -7.62 -12.31 -30.29
CA ALA A 660 -6.38 -12.65 -29.60
C ALA A 660 -5.30 -13.17 -30.58
N LEU A 661 -5.70 -14.05 -31.48
CA LEU A 661 -4.77 -14.60 -32.48
C LEU A 661 -4.33 -13.55 -33.50
N ALA A 662 -5.23 -12.64 -33.89
CA ALA A 662 -4.91 -11.51 -34.77
C ALA A 662 -3.90 -10.56 -34.12
N GLU A 663 -4.10 -10.23 -32.83
CA GLU A 663 -3.15 -9.40 -32.07
C GLU A 663 -1.76 -10.05 -31.92
N LEU A 664 -1.70 -11.35 -31.67
CA LEU A 664 -0.44 -12.09 -31.59
C LEU A 664 0.31 -12.12 -32.92
N LEU A 665 -0.42 -12.19 -34.04
CA LEU A 665 0.14 -12.09 -35.38
C LEU A 665 0.65 -10.68 -35.68
N ASP A 666 -0.13 -9.65 -35.31
CA ASP A 666 0.20 -8.24 -35.53
C ASP A 666 1.44 -7.81 -34.73
N ARG A 667 1.58 -8.34 -33.49
CA ARG A 667 2.77 -8.14 -32.64
C ARG A 667 3.99 -8.98 -33.07
N GLY A 668 3.87 -9.82 -34.09
CA GLY A 668 4.94 -10.71 -34.52
C GLY A 668 5.24 -11.87 -33.54
N SER A 669 4.49 -11.98 -32.44
CA SER A 669 4.67 -13.03 -31.43
C SER A 669 4.31 -14.42 -31.94
N VAL A 670 3.47 -14.50 -32.96
CA VAL A 670 3.08 -15.69 -33.67
C VAL A 670 3.26 -15.44 -35.19
N VAL A 671 3.74 -16.43 -35.91
CA VAL A 671 3.91 -16.35 -37.35
C VAL A 671 3.15 -17.52 -38.03
N VAL A 672 2.68 -17.29 -39.25
CA VAL A 672 2.03 -18.33 -40.04
C VAL A 672 3.01 -18.90 -41.06
N LYS A 673 3.32 -20.20 -40.97
CA LYS A 673 4.11 -20.97 -41.94
C LYS A 673 3.26 -22.09 -42.49
N ASN A 674 3.03 -22.10 -43.79
CA ASN A 674 2.27 -23.18 -44.48
C ASN A 674 0.91 -23.52 -43.83
N ARG A 675 0.10 -22.49 -43.45
CA ARG A 675 -1.20 -22.61 -42.75
C ARG A 675 -1.10 -23.08 -41.29
N PHE A 676 0.09 -23.16 -40.69
CA PHE A 676 0.29 -23.47 -39.28
C PHE A 676 0.84 -22.26 -38.53
N PHE A 677 0.46 -22.15 -37.28
CA PHE A 677 0.95 -21.09 -36.37
C PHE A 677 2.23 -21.56 -35.67
N GLY A 678 3.24 -20.72 -35.67
CA GLY A 678 4.51 -20.92 -34.98
C GLY A 678 4.90 -19.68 -34.19
N VAL A 679 5.89 -19.81 -33.30
CA VAL A 679 6.40 -18.67 -32.52
C VAL A 679 7.25 -17.75 -33.39
N GLY A 680 7.12 -16.45 -33.24
CA GLY A 680 7.92 -15.44 -33.94
C GLY A 680 9.39 -15.49 -33.53
N LEU A 681 10.30 -15.17 -34.45
CA LEU A 681 11.75 -15.26 -34.23
C LEU A 681 12.30 -14.32 -33.14
N ASP A 682 11.55 -13.27 -32.75
CA ASP A 682 11.98 -12.31 -31.73
C ASP A 682 11.78 -12.81 -30.28
N LEU A 683 11.30 -14.05 -30.09
CA LEU A 683 11.01 -14.64 -28.79
C LEU A 683 11.71 -16.00 -28.54
N VAL A 684 12.72 -16.35 -29.33
CA VAL A 684 13.52 -17.56 -29.13
C VAL A 684 14.82 -17.26 -28.43
#